data_addf1bd3e43f837182d39dccafdd77f0
#
_entry.id   addf1bd3e43f837182d39dccafdd77f0
#
_cell.length_a   1.000
_cell.length_b   1.000
_cell.length_c   1.000
_cell.angle_alpha   90.00
_cell.angle_beta   90.00
_cell.angle_gamma   90.00
#
_symmetry.space_group_name_H-M   'P 1'
#
loop_
_entity.id
_entity.type
_entity.pdbx_description
1 polymer ?
#
loop_
_entity_poly.entity_id
_entity_poly.type
_entity_poly.pdbx_seq_one_letter_code
_entity_poly.pdbx_strand_id
1 'polypeptide(L)'
;MKNWIVSEINKDEAKRIQTEYGLPPILAMLLQIRGITKREEIEDFLQNDSVIASPFEIKDMKKGADRILSAIDNDELICVYGDYDADGVTSTALLYSYLETVGANAMYYIPSRETEGYGMNKGAIDILAEKGVKLIVTVDNGIAAVEEIDYANSLGIDTVITDHHQPTGKIPNAVAVIDMHQSDCPSKYKMLSGVGVAFKLVMALEGENCDVSSLLDNYSDLLCIGTVGDIVELKSENRVFVKRGLVNIQESDRAGINALIETAGIAGKKITSGNVSFTLVPRINAVGRLGFSGKSVSLLLTDDETEAMSIAKQLNEDNNERKEIEKNILMKIDEMVKANPHITNDRVLVIDGEGWHQGVIGIVATKVKEFFGKPTVVISRDGDEAKGSGRSVEGFSLCDAVFACSDLLTHCGGHPMAAGLSLKSKNIELFRQRINEYALKQENMPFNACNIDCRLNPALISVQLVEPLAYLAPYGAGNPTPLIGLYKMTLSQITPLSQNKHLRLQFKRNNSTVSVMNFFTTQQEFPYKVGDVLDLAVTLDINEFNGQRNVSIILKEIKPSVLDTKDFLQSQRNYEDFKLGLNLTNAQITDLLPTREDFAILYVFLRKSGGYAYPIETLVHKLDYKLSIGKIRIILDAMSELSLIEVIEGINSAQIRVSEVSQKVDLNSADTVIKLRGMQ
;
A
#
# COMPACT_ATOMS: atom_id res chain seq x y z
N MET A 1 17.67 -0.66 1.04
CA MET A 1 17.68 -1.20 2.43
C MET A 1 16.74 -0.38 3.31
N LYS A 2 16.09 -0.97 4.36
CA LYS A 2 15.21 -0.26 5.30
C LYS A 2 15.88 -0.08 6.65
N ASN A 3 15.46 0.94 7.39
CA ASN A 3 15.88 1.13 8.78
C ASN A 3 15.13 0.14 9.68
N TRP A 4 15.85 -0.77 10.36
CA TRP A 4 15.24 -1.78 11.22
C TRP A 4 15.00 -1.21 12.62
N ILE A 5 13.74 -1.14 12.98
CA ILE A 5 13.28 -0.64 14.28
C ILE A 5 12.58 -1.80 15.00
N VAL A 6 13.06 -2.12 16.20
CA VAL A 6 12.45 -3.16 17.04
C VAL A 6 11.59 -2.47 18.09
N SER A 7 10.33 -2.90 18.21
CA SER A 7 9.41 -2.36 19.20
C SER A 7 9.90 -2.61 20.61
N GLU A 8 9.71 -1.64 21.50
CA GLU A 8 9.98 -1.78 22.91
C GLU A 8 8.87 -2.59 23.58
N ILE A 9 9.26 -3.53 24.44
CA ILE A 9 8.33 -4.41 25.14
C ILE A 9 8.30 -4.03 26.61
N ASN A 10 7.11 -3.58 27.06
CA ASN A 10 6.85 -3.49 28.50
C ASN A 10 6.50 -4.88 29.05
N LYS A 11 7.49 -5.55 29.63
CA LYS A 11 7.37 -6.93 30.12
C LYS A 11 6.36 -7.09 31.24
N ASP A 12 6.25 -6.10 32.12
CA ASP A 12 5.34 -6.16 33.27
C ASP A 12 3.89 -6.06 32.79
N GLU A 13 3.63 -5.16 31.85
CA GLU A 13 2.31 -5.01 31.24
C GLU A 13 1.93 -6.22 30.37
N ALA A 14 2.84 -6.76 29.57
CA ALA A 14 2.61 -7.98 28.81
C ALA A 14 2.29 -9.17 29.73
N LYS A 15 2.99 -9.28 30.89
CA LYS A 15 2.75 -10.31 31.87
C LYS A 15 1.40 -10.11 32.60
N ARG A 16 1.00 -8.86 32.88
CA ARG A 16 -0.32 -8.54 33.41
C ARG A 16 -1.41 -9.05 32.46
N ILE A 17 -1.33 -8.67 31.17
CA ILE A 17 -2.29 -9.10 30.14
C ILE A 17 -2.31 -10.63 30.03
N GLN A 18 -1.15 -11.28 30.00
CA GLN A 18 -1.06 -12.73 29.97
C GLN A 18 -1.82 -13.39 31.13
N THR A 19 -1.60 -12.90 32.34
CA THR A 19 -2.15 -13.53 33.58
C THR A 19 -3.63 -13.24 33.74
N GLU A 20 -4.07 -12.01 33.48
CA GLU A 20 -5.44 -11.55 33.65
C GLU A 20 -6.41 -12.22 32.66
N TYR A 21 -5.97 -12.42 31.41
CA TYR A 21 -6.79 -12.99 30.34
C TYR A 21 -6.44 -14.44 29.98
N GLY A 22 -5.47 -15.06 30.67
CA GLY A 22 -5.06 -16.44 30.38
C GLY A 22 -4.45 -16.63 28.98
N LEU A 23 -3.86 -15.57 28.40
CA LEU A 23 -3.40 -15.57 27.02
C LEU A 23 -2.02 -16.20 26.87
N PRO A 24 -1.69 -16.79 25.69
CA PRO A 24 -0.33 -17.18 25.36
C PRO A 24 0.63 -15.98 25.43
N PRO A 25 1.87 -16.17 25.92
CA PRO A 25 2.83 -15.06 26.11
C PRO A 25 3.08 -14.21 24.88
N ILE A 26 3.17 -14.84 23.70
CA ILE A 26 3.40 -14.12 22.45
C ILE A 26 2.21 -13.21 22.09
N LEU A 27 0.99 -13.65 22.33
CA LEU A 27 -0.21 -12.88 22.06
C LEU A 27 -0.30 -11.67 23.00
N ALA A 28 -0.11 -11.88 24.30
CA ALA A 28 -0.13 -10.79 25.29
C ALA A 28 0.95 -9.72 24.98
N MET A 29 2.14 -10.15 24.59
CA MET A 29 3.23 -9.26 24.16
C MET A 29 2.85 -8.45 22.91
N LEU A 30 2.27 -9.07 21.91
CA LEU A 30 1.88 -8.38 20.65
C LEU A 30 0.73 -7.41 20.89
N LEU A 31 -0.25 -7.73 21.76
CA LEU A 31 -1.30 -6.81 22.17
C LEU A 31 -0.70 -5.57 22.85
N GLN A 32 0.24 -5.77 23.78
CA GLN A 32 0.93 -4.68 24.46
C GLN A 32 1.70 -3.79 23.48
N ILE A 33 2.45 -4.36 22.53
CA ILE A 33 3.20 -3.62 21.51
C ILE A 33 2.26 -2.78 20.64
N ARG A 34 1.05 -3.28 20.37
CA ARG A 34 0.01 -2.58 19.59
C ARG A 34 -0.76 -1.53 20.39
N GLY A 35 -0.42 -1.34 21.67
CA GLY A 35 -1.10 -0.40 22.55
C GLY A 35 -2.49 -0.86 23.01
N ILE A 36 -2.87 -2.12 22.74
CA ILE A 36 -4.14 -2.73 23.18
C ILE A 36 -3.91 -3.26 24.60
N THR A 37 -4.12 -2.40 25.61
CA THR A 37 -3.75 -2.70 26.99
C THR A 37 -4.90 -2.56 27.98
N LYS A 38 -5.93 -1.78 27.65
CA LYS A 38 -7.11 -1.62 28.48
C LYS A 38 -8.02 -2.84 28.38
N ARG A 39 -8.75 -3.12 29.46
CA ARG A 39 -9.63 -4.26 29.52
C ARG A 39 -10.64 -4.29 28.39
N GLU A 40 -11.36 -3.20 28.20
CA GLU A 40 -12.38 -3.04 27.16
C GLU A 40 -11.81 -3.26 25.75
N GLU A 41 -10.61 -2.70 25.48
CA GLU A 41 -9.93 -2.83 24.19
C GLU A 41 -9.49 -4.28 23.90
N ILE A 42 -9.02 -5.01 24.94
CA ILE A 42 -8.61 -6.41 24.82
C ILE A 42 -9.81 -7.32 24.59
N GLU A 43 -10.87 -7.14 25.38
CA GLU A 43 -12.12 -7.91 25.25
C GLU A 43 -12.73 -7.68 23.88
N ASP A 44 -12.86 -6.42 23.44
CA ASP A 44 -13.34 -6.05 22.11
C ASP A 44 -12.49 -6.69 20.99
N PHE A 45 -11.18 -6.59 21.10
CA PHE A 45 -10.27 -7.12 20.08
C PHE A 45 -10.31 -8.66 19.95
N LEU A 46 -10.44 -9.38 21.08
CA LEU A 46 -10.36 -10.85 21.11
C LEU A 46 -11.72 -11.52 20.87
N GLN A 47 -12.78 -11.02 21.49
CA GLN A 47 -14.11 -11.67 21.48
C GLN A 47 -14.89 -11.38 20.22
N ASN A 48 -14.61 -10.28 19.53
CA ASN A 48 -15.33 -9.76 18.36
C ASN A 48 -16.84 -9.60 18.55
N ASP A 49 -17.26 -9.45 19.77
CA ASP A 49 -18.62 -9.09 20.14
C ASP A 49 -18.75 -7.58 20.23
N SER A 50 -17.87 -6.83 19.52
CA SER A 50 -18.01 -5.38 19.41
C SER A 50 -19.43 -5.08 19.03
N VAL A 51 -20.11 -4.37 19.90
CA VAL A 51 -21.46 -3.92 19.63
C VAL A 51 -21.37 -2.99 18.43
N ILE A 52 -21.99 -3.38 17.32
CA ILE A 52 -22.18 -2.49 16.19
C ILE A 52 -22.99 -1.30 16.71
N ALA A 53 -22.41 -0.12 16.73
CA ALA A 53 -23.02 1.09 17.27
C ALA A 53 -24.30 1.43 16.52
N SER A 54 -25.21 2.12 17.20
CA SER A 54 -26.45 2.58 16.57
C SER A 54 -26.14 3.47 15.35
N PRO A 55 -26.78 3.25 14.19
CA PRO A 55 -26.59 4.10 13.03
C PRO A 55 -26.98 5.57 13.32
N PHE A 56 -27.89 5.79 14.26
CA PHE A 56 -28.38 7.11 14.63
C PHE A 56 -27.36 7.95 15.43
N GLU A 57 -26.19 7.39 15.78
CA GLU A 57 -25.06 8.18 16.27
C GLU A 57 -24.37 8.98 15.16
N ILE A 58 -24.61 8.64 13.89
CA ILE A 58 -24.07 9.38 12.75
C ILE A 58 -25.03 10.55 12.43
N LYS A 59 -24.46 11.73 12.29
CA LYS A 59 -25.22 12.94 11.97
C LYS A 59 -26.05 12.73 10.69
N ASP A 60 -27.26 13.29 10.68
CA ASP A 60 -28.25 13.24 9.57
C ASP A 60 -28.73 11.83 9.16
N MET A 61 -28.26 10.76 9.82
CA MET A 61 -28.66 9.38 9.49
C MET A 61 -30.19 9.21 9.50
N LYS A 62 -30.85 9.66 10.58
CA LYS A 62 -32.30 9.59 10.64
C LYS A 62 -33.00 10.37 9.53
N LYS A 63 -32.51 11.58 9.24
CA LYS A 63 -33.10 12.45 8.21
C LYS A 63 -32.95 11.83 6.81
N GLY A 64 -31.80 11.19 6.53
CA GLY A 64 -31.57 10.46 5.28
C GLY A 64 -32.46 9.24 5.15
N ALA A 65 -32.54 8.43 6.22
CA ALA A 65 -33.42 7.26 6.25
C ALA A 65 -34.90 7.65 6.04
N ASP A 66 -35.40 8.67 6.76
CA ASP A 66 -36.78 9.16 6.64
C ASP A 66 -37.08 9.62 5.19
N ARG A 67 -36.12 10.29 4.49
CA ARG A 67 -36.30 10.71 3.09
C ARG A 67 -36.34 9.52 2.14
N ILE A 68 -35.49 8.50 2.35
CA ILE A 68 -35.47 7.30 1.51
C ILE A 68 -36.76 6.51 1.71
N LEU A 69 -37.21 6.30 2.95
CA LEU A 69 -38.49 5.63 3.25
C LEU A 69 -39.66 6.38 2.61
N SER A 70 -39.68 7.72 2.66
CA SER A 70 -40.69 8.51 1.97
C SER A 70 -40.63 8.33 0.43
N ALA A 71 -39.46 8.16 -0.17
CA ALA A 71 -39.33 7.87 -1.59
C ALA A 71 -39.89 6.49 -1.95
N ILE A 72 -39.63 5.49 -1.11
CA ILE A 72 -40.16 4.14 -1.27
C ILE A 72 -41.71 4.15 -1.18
N ASP A 73 -42.26 4.80 -0.16
CA ASP A 73 -43.73 4.89 0.07
C ASP A 73 -44.44 5.61 -1.09
N ASN A 74 -43.78 6.53 -1.78
CA ASN A 74 -44.33 7.30 -2.91
C ASN A 74 -43.95 6.72 -4.27
N ASP A 75 -43.31 5.56 -4.34
CA ASP A 75 -42.81 4.92 -5.60
C ASP A 75 -41.94 5.85 -6.43
N GLU A 76 -41.14 6.73 -5.77
CA GLU A 76 -40.19 7.62 -6.45
C GLU A 76 -39.00 6.81 -6.97
N LEU A 77 -38.52 7.14 -8.18
CA LEU A 77 -37.32 6.52 -8.72
C LEU A 77 -36.08 7.00 -7.95
N ILE A 78 -35.42 6.07 -7.27
CA ILE A 78 -34.21 6.28 -6.46
C ILE A 78 -32.98 5.85 -7.28
N CYS A 79 -31.94 6.69 -7.36
CA CYS A 79 -30.66 6.32 -7.94
C CYS A 79 -29.61 6.16 -6.84
N VAL A 80 -29.02 4.97 -6.71
CA VAL A 80 -27.80 4.74 -5.92
C VAL A 80 -26.60 5.17 -6.79
N TYR A 81 -25.96 6.27 -6.43
CA TYR A 81 -24.83 6.85 -7.16
C TYR A 81 -23.52 6.50 -6.45
N GLY A 82 -22.77 5.55 -7.00
CA GLY A 82 -21.55 5.03 -6.38
C GLY A 82 -20.26 5.59 -6.98
N ASP A 83 -19.13 5.05 -6.52
CA ASP A 83 -17.82 5.27 -7.11
C ASP A 83 -17.32 3.98 -7.82
N TYR A 84 -16.25 4.12 -8.60
CA TYR A 84 -15.73 3.08 -9.52
C TYR A 84 -14.76 2.10 -8.85
N ASP A 85 -14.32 2.30 -7.62
CA ASP A 85 -13.43 1.39 -6.93
C ASP A 85 -14.19 0.31 -6.12
N ALA A 86 -13.45 -0.58 -5.45
CA ALA A 86 -14.05 -1.72 -4.76
C ALA A 86 -14.99 -1.28 -3.61
N ASP A 87 -14.71 -0.16 -2.93
CA ASP A 87 -15.58 0.34 -1.86
C ASP A 87 -16.86 0.93 -2.44
N GLY A 88 -16.77 1.80 -3.46
CA GLY A 88 -17.94 2.34 -4.15
C GLY A 88 -18.78 1.27 -4.83
N VAL A 89 -18.15 0.28 -5.48
CA VAL A 89 -18.83 -0.86 -6.13
C VAL A 89 -19.58 -1.71 -5.11
N THR A 90 -18.95 -2.06 -3.98
CA THR A 90 -19.60 -2.88 -2.94
C THR A 90 -20.66 -2.11 -2.17
N SER A 91 -20.45 -0.81 -1.94
CA SER A 91 -21.44 0.10 -1.35
C SER A 91 -22.70 0.18 -2.22
N THR A 92 -22.50 0.32 -3.54
CA THR A 92 -23.60 0.35 -4.53
C THR A 92 -24.35 -0.98 -4.55
N ALA A 93 -23.63 -2.10 -4.63
CA ALA A 93 -24.25 -3.43 -4.64
C ALA A 93 -25.03 -3.70 -3.36
N LEU A 94 -24.49 -3.31 -2.20
CA LEU A 94 -25.14 -3.50 -0.89
C LEU A 94 -26.44 -2.70 -0.82
N LEU A 95 -26.40 -1.40 -1.04
CA LEU A 95 -27.58 -0.54 -0.90
C LEU A 95 -28.63 -0.84 -1.96
N TYR A 96 -28.19 -1.08 -3.22
CA TYR A 96 -29.10 -1.39 -4.32
C TYR A 96 -29.84 -2.71 -4.08
N SER A 97 -29.14 -3.80 -3.70
CA SER A 97 -29.77 -5.09 -3.41
C SER A 97 -30.74 -5.01 -2.22
N TYR A 98 -30.44 -4.18 -1.21
CA TYR A 98 -31.37 -3.94 -0.11
C TYR A 98 -32.65 -3.23 -0.62
N LEU A 99 -32.52 -2.17 -1.42
CA LEU A 99 -33.67 -1.43 -1.99
C LEU A 99 -34.54 -2.34 -2.89
N GLU A 100 -33.93 -3.23 -3.68
CA GLU A 100 -34.67 -4.24 -4.43
C GLU A 100 -35.45 -5.19 -3.50
N THR A 101 -34.81 -5.65 -2.41
CA THR A 101 -35.44 -6.58 -1.45
C THR A 101 -36.70 -5.97 -0.80
N VAL A 102 -36.68 -4.67 -0.53
CA VAL A 102 -37.85 -3.95 0.04
C VAL A 102 -38.82 -3.46 -1.02
N GLY A 103 -38.60 -3.77 -2.31
CA GLY A 103 -39.49 -3.44 -3.43
C GLY A 103 -39.43 -1.98 -3.85
N ALA A 104 -38.34 -1.26 -3.57
CA ALA A 104 -38.17 0.12 -4.00
C ALA A 104 -37.99 0.23 -5.53
N ASN A 105 -38.51 1.31 -6.11
CA ASN A 105 -38.23 1.67 -7.49
C ASN A 105 -36.83 2.26 -7.59
N ALA A 106 -35.82 1.43 -7.84
CA ALA A 106 -34.42 1.81 -7.73
C ALA A 106 -33.61 1.49 -9.01
N MET A 107 -32.58 2.28 -9.22
CA MET A 107 -31.52 2.06 -10.20
C MET A 107 -30.16 2.42 -9.57
N TYR A 108 -29.07 2.02 -10.22
CA TYR A 108 -27.74 2.48 -9.81
C TYR A 108 -27.02 3.17 -10.97
N TYR A 109 -26.04 4.00 -10.62
CA TYR A 109 -25.15 4.69 -11.55
C TYR A 109 -23.72 4.72 -11.03
N ILE A 110 -22.76 4.35 -11.87
CA ILE A 110 -21.32 4.44 -11.59
C ILE A 110 -20.68 5.32 -12.64
N PRO A 111 -20.05 6.45 -12.28
CA PRO A 111 -19.38 7.31 -13.23
C PRO A 111 -18.16 6.64 -13.88
N SER A 112 -17.89 6.97 -15.15
CA SER A 112 -16.69 6.53 -15.84
C SER A 112 -15.50 7.37 -15.41
N ARG A 113 -14.45 6.75 -14.86
CA ARG A 113 -13.23 7.45 -14.46
C ARG A 113 -12.57 8.22 -15.59
N GLU A 114 -12.61 7.71 -16.82
CA GLU A 114 -11.91 8.30 -17.97
C GLU A 114 -12.64 9.53 -18.52
N THR A 115 -13.97 9.46 -18.62
CA THR A 115 -14.78 10.48 -19.30
C THR A 115 -15.45 11.46 -18.33
N GLU A 116 -15.75 11.02 -17.10
CA GLU A 116 -16.53 11.78 -16.12
C GLU A 116 -15.71 12.18 -14.88
N GLY A 117 -14.62 11.46 -14.59
CA GLY A 117 -13.75 11.74 -13.45
C GLY A 117 -14.21 11.06 -12.16
N TYR A 118 -13.85 11.65 -11.02
CA TYR A 118 -14.22 11.17 -9.69
C TYR A 118 -15.44 11.89 -9.16
N GLY A 119 -16.36 11.13 -8.55
CA GLY A 119 -17.52 11.65 -7.84
C GLY A 119 -18.66 12.09 -8.78
N MET A 120 -19.54 12.94 -8.25
CA MET A 120 -20.68 13.45 -9.00
C MET A 120 -20.26 14.43 -10.10
N ASN A 121 -21.02 14.44 -11.21
CA ASN A 121 -20.84 15.40 -12.29
C ASN A 121 -22.20 15.83 -12.89
N LYS A 122 -22.25 17.04 -13.44
CA LYS A 122 -23.49 17.62 -13.98
C LYS A 122 -24.07 16.82 -15.15
N GLY A 123 -23.22 16.23 -16.01
CA GLY A 123 -23.69 15.41 -17.13
C GLY A 123 -24.39 14.13 -16.69
N ALA A 124 -23.88 13.47 -15.65
CA ALA A 124 -24.59 12.32 -15.04
C ALA A 124 -25.92 12.74 -14.43
N ILE A 125 -25.98 13.90 -13.75
CA ILE A 125 -27.23 14.43 -13.17
C ILE A 125 -28.28 14.71 -14.27
N ASP A 126 -27.87 15.24 -15.42
CA ASP A 126 -28.79 15.44 -16.59
C ASP A 126 -29.37 14.11 -17.04
N ILE A 127 -28.54 13.07 -17.20
CA ILE A 127 -29.00 11.73 -17.60
C ILE A 127 -29.98 11.15 -16.55
N LEU A 128 -29.74 11.35 -15.26
CA LEU A 128 -30.64 10.89 -14.20
C LEU A 128 -31.96 11.68 -14.19
N ALA A 129 -31.93 13.00 -14.44
CA ALA A 129 -33.11 13.83 -14.57
C ALA A 129 -33.98 13.37 -15.73
N GLU A 130 -33.40 13.09 -16.91
CA GLU A 130 -34.11 12.57 -18.09
C GLU A 130 -34.77 11.22 -17.83
N LYS A 131 -34.19 10.37 -16.97
CA LYS A 131 -34.77 9.10 -16.52
C LYS A 131 -35.88 9.25 -15.48
N GLY A 132 -36.10 10.47 -14.99
CA GLY A 132 -37.12 10.75 -14.01
C GLY A 132 -36.74 10.48 -12.57
N VAL A 133 -35.46 10.36 -12.23
CA VAL A 133 -34.96 10.20 -10.87
C VAL A 133 -35.44 11.35 -9.99
N LYS A 134 -35.93 11.04 -8.79
CA LYS A 134 -36.40 12.00 -7.79
C LYS A 134 -35.49 12.09 -6.58
N LEU A 135 -34.74 11.02 -6.31
CA LEU A 135 -33.81 10.95 -5.19
C LEU A 135 -32.49 10.31 -5.66
N ILE A 136 -31.38 11.00 -5.46
CA ILE A 136 -30.03 10.43 -5.56
C ILE A 136 -29.54 10.10 -4.16
N VAL A 137 -29.12 8.86 -3.92
CA VAL A 137 -28.39 8.45 -2.73
C VAL A 137 -26.97 8.16 -3.13
N THR A 138 -26.02 9.02 -2.73
CA THR A 138 -24.61 8.76 -3.01
C THR A 138 -24.05 7.75 -2.02
N VAL A 139 -23.15 6.89 -2.48
CA VAL A 139 -22.40 5.97 -1.64
C VAL A 139 -20.92 6.07 -1.97
N ASP A 140 -20.08 6.25 -0.94
CA ASP A 140 -18.62 6.40 -1.06
C ASP A 140 -18.18 7.65 -1.85
N ASN A 141 -19.04 8.64 -1.95
CA ASN A 141 -18.75 9.94 -2.56
C ASN A 141 -19.81 10.98 -2.18
N GLY A 142 -19.57 12.23 -2.57
CA GLY A 142 -20.57 13.29 -2.49
C GLY A 142 -20.23 14.41 -1.52
N ILE A 143 -19.40 14.21 -0.49
CA ILE A 143 -19.09 15.23 0.53
C ILE A 143 -18.43 16.49 -0.05
N ALA A 144 -17.73 16.36 -1.16
CA ALA A 144 -17.08 17.47 -1.88
C ALA A 144 -17.93 18.05 -3.03
N ALA A 145 -19.08 17.45 -3.37
CA ALA A 145 -19.86 17.74 -4.56
C ALA A 145 -20.86 18.93 -4.37
N VAL A 146 -20.36 20.07 -3.91
CA VAL A 146 -21.22 21.24 -3.56
C VAL A 146 -21.98 21.78 -4.77
N GLU A 147 -21.29 22.00 -5.90
CA GLU A 147 -21.90 22.56 -7.11
C GLU A 147 -22.85 21.57 -7.80
N GLU A 148 -22.51 20.29 -7.78
CA GLU A 148 -23.28 19.22 -8.39
C GLU A 148 -24.59 19.01 -7.62
N ILE A 149 -24.55 19.07 -6.27
CA ILE A 149 -25.75 18.98 -5.42
C ILE A 149 -26.65 20.21 -5.61
N ASP A 150 -26.07 21.42 -5.64
CA ASP A 150 -26.84 22.63 -5.93
C ASP A 150 -27.51 22.55 -7.32
N TYR A 151 -26.82 21.91 -8.31
CA TYR A 151 -27.36 21.66 -9.64
C TYR A 151 -28.51 20.64 -9.61
N ALA A 152 -28.36 19.49 -8.91
CA ALA A 152 -29.41 18.49 -8.76
C ALA A 152 -30.69 19.12 -8.12
N ASN A 153 -30.49 19.92 -7.07
CA ASN A 153 -31.57 20.67 -6.42
C ASN A 153 -32.32 21.59 -7.41
N SER A 154 -31.61 22.25 -8.33
CA SER A 154 -32.20 23.14 -9.35
C SER A 154 -33.08 22.38 -10.34
N LEU A 155 -32.85 21.09 -10.53
CA LEU A 155 -33.64 20.18 -11.37
C LEU A 155 -34.77 19.47 -10.59
N GLY A 156 -34.94 19.76 -9.31
CA GLY A 156 -35.95 19.14 -8.44
C GLY A 156 -35.62 17.70 -8.05
N ILE A 157 -34.34 17.34 -7.99
CA ILE A 157 -33.84 16.06 -7.54
C ILE A 157 -33.26 16.24 -6.14
N ASP A 158 -33.82 15.55 -5.16
CA ASP A 158 -33.29 15.50 -3.79
C ASP A 158 -32.04 14.63 -3.73
N THR A 159 -31.17 14.94 -2.77
CA THR A 159 -29.93 14.15 -2.56
C THR A 159 -29.75 13.78 -1.11
N VAL A 160 -29.42 12.52 -0.84
CA VAL A 160 -28.90 11.99 0.44
C VAL A 160 -27.47 11.55 0.20
N ILE A 161 -26.52 12.18 0.89
CA ILE A 161 -25.11 11.85 0.79
C ILE A 161 -24.77 10.81 1.85
N THR A 162 -24.12 9.69 1.45
CA THR A 162 -23.37 8.82 2.36
C THR A 162 -21.91 8.76 1.90
N ASP A 163 -21.02 9.23 2.76
CA ASP A 163 -19.59 9.36 2.45
C ASP A 163 -18.76 9.15 3.73
N HIS A 164 -17.46 8.92 3.54
CA HIS A 164 -16.50 8.77 4.63
C HIS A 164 -15.21 9.58 4.39
N HIS A 165 -15.16 10.34 3.31
CA HIS A 165 -14.03 11.21 2.99
C HIS A 165 -14.00 12.47 3.85
N GLN A 166 -12.82 13.11 3.97
CA GLN A 166 -12.68 14.34 4.71
C GLN A 166 -13.38 15.51 4.00
N PRO A 167 -14.26 16.26 4.65
CA PRO A 167 -14.82 17.48 4.09
C PRO A 167 -13.72 18.49 3.73
N THR A 168 -13.74 19.02 2.51
CA THR A 168 -12.71 19.95 2.01
C THR A 168 -13.10 21.42 2.11
N GLY A 169 -14.21 21.75 2.83
CA GLY A 169 -14.68 23.13 2.96
C GLY A 169 -16.18 23.21 3.23
N LYS A 170 -16.93 23.82 2.30
CA LYS A 170 -18.38 23.95 2.42
C LYS A 170 -19.07 22.58 2.32
N ILE A 171 -19.98 22.29 3.24
CA ILE A 171 -20.82 21.08 3.18
C ILE A 171 -21.91 21.28 2.11
N PRO A 172 -22.17 20.27 1.24
CA PRO A 172 -23.23 20.34 0.23
C PRO A 172 -24.61 20.56 0.82
N ASN A 173 -25.49 21.28 0.09
CA ASN A 173 -26.86 21.55 0.49
C ASN A 173 -27.80 20.39 0.12
N ALA A 174 -27.50 19.17 0.60
CA ALA A 174 -28.31 17.98 0.41
C ALA A 174 -29.44 17.90 1.46
N VAL A 175 -30.43 17.03 1.23
CA VAL A 175 -31.46 16.72 2.22
C VAL A 175 -30.82 16.17 3.50
N ALA A 176 -29.85 15.28 3.37
CA ALA A 176 -29.06 14.76 4.48
C ALA A 176 -27.60 14.56 4.05
N VAL A 177 -26.65 14.81 4.95
CA VAL A 177 -25.22 14.56 4.75
C VAL A 177 -24.74 13.61 5.84
N ILE A 178 -24.64 12.34 5.48
CA ILE A 178 -24.25 11.25 6.38
C ILE A 178 -22.77 11.01 6.20
N ASP A 179 -21.96 11.69 7.01
CA ASP A 179 -20.51 11.58 7.02
C ASP A 179 -20.00 11.83 8.44
N MET A 180 -19.18 10.89 8.91
CA MET A 180 -18.66 10.91 10.28
C MET A 180 -17.58 11.98 10.48
N HIS A 181 -16.94 12.47 9.40
CA HIS A 181 -15.87 13.47 9.46
C HIS A 181 -16.38 14.91 9.56
N GLN A 182 -17.70 15.14 9.49
CA GLN A 182 -18.26 16.44 9.81
C GLN A 182 -17.89 16.81 11.25
N SER A 183 -17.47 18.07 11.48
CA SER A 183 -16.95 18.55 12.76
C SER A 183 -17.94 18.43 13.91
N ASP A 184 -19.24 18.46 13.61
CA ASP A 184 -20.35 18.38 14.55
C ASP A 184 -21.03 16.98 14.58
N CYS A 185 -20.45 15.98 13.93
CA CYS A 185 -20.95 14.61 13.99
C CYS A 185 -20.62 13.97 15.35
N PRO A 186 -21.63 13.47 16.11
CA PRO A 186 -21.42 12.91 17.45
C PRO A 186 -20.79 11.52 17.47
N SER A 187 -20.78 10.80 16.34
CA SER A 187 -20.20 9.46 16.25
C SER A 187 -18.76 9.43 16.75
N LYS A 188 -18.45 8.50 17.65
CA LYS A 188 -17.11 8.31 18.19
C LYS A 188 -16.19 7.57 17.23
N TYR A 189 -16.73 6.69 16.39
CA TYR A 189 -15.97 5.93 15.42
C TYR A 189 -16.00 6.62 14.05
N LYS A 190 -14.85 7.07 13.58
CA LYS A 190 -14.71 7.88 12.36
C LYS A 190 -14.13 7.12 11.17
N MET A 191 -13.83 5.82 11.32
CA MET A 191 -12.99 5.07 10.38
C MET A 191 -13.78 4.03 9.58
N LEU A 192 -15.10 4.20 9.41
CA LEU A 192 -15.85 3.33 8.49
C LEU A 192 -15.41 3.62 7.04
N SER A 193 -15.43 2.58 6.20
CA SER A 193 -15.36 2.70 4.75
C SER A 193 -16.72 3.14 4.18
N GLY A 194 -16.78 3.49 2.89
CA GLY A 194 -18.03 3.84 2.22
C GLY A 194 -19.09 2.73 2.35
N VAL A 195 -18.70 1.46 2.15
CA VAL A 195 -19.62 0.32 2.34
C VAL A 195 -20.08 0.16 3.79
N GLY A 196 -19.21 0.51 4.74
CA GLY A 196 -19.60 0.55 6.17
C GLY A 196 -20.65 1.61 6.46
N VAL A 197 -20.56 2.80 5.85
CA VAL A 197 -21.57 3.86 5.96
C VAL A 197 -22.87 3.45 5.27
N ALA A 198 -22.80 2.84 4.08
CA ALA A 198 -23.96 2.29 3.38
C ALA A 198 -24.68 1.21 4.23
N PHE A 199 -23.93 0.35 4.90
CA PHE A 199 -24.48 -0.64 5.83
C PHE A 199 -25.19 0.01 7.02
N LYS A 200 -24.60 1.06 7.61
CA LYS A 200 -25.25 1.85 8.67
C LYS A 200 -26.56 2.48 8.18
N LEU A 201 -26.60 2.94 6.92
CA LEU A 201 -27.85 3.45 6.35
C LEU A 201 -28.91 2.34 6.23
N VAL A 202 -28.53 1.14 5.78
CA VAL A 202 -29.45 -0.02 5.74
C VAL A 202 -29.97 -0.36 7.15
N MET A 203 -29.11 -0.38 8.18
CA MET A 203 -29.54 -0.55 9.57
C MET A 203 -30.56 0.53 9.98
N ALA A 204 -30.37 1.78 9.54
CA ALA A 204 -31.30 2.87 9.88
C ALA A 204 -32.64 2.74 9.16
N LEU A 205 -32.65 2.21 7.93
CA LEU A 205 -33.90 1.92 7.18
C LEU A 205 -34.70 0.78 7.80
N GLU A 206 -34.04 -0.23 8.39
CA GLU A 206 -34.71 -1.29 9.20
C GLU A 206 -35.26 -0.77 10.54
N GLY A 207 -34.77 0.39 11.01
CA GLY A 207 -35.26 1.04 12.22
C GLY A 207 -34.65 0.51 13.53
N GLU A 208 -35.31 0.83 14.67
CA GLU A 208 -34.78 0.53 16.01
C GLU A 208 -34.70 -0.97 16.34
N ASN A 209 -35.53 -1.79 15.69
CA ASN A 209 -35.58 -3.24 15.89
C ASN A 209 -34.76 -4.02 14.85
N CYS A 210 -33.81 -3.36 14.19
CA CYS A 210 -32.95 -3.96 13.18
C CYS A 210 -32.25 -5.23 13.71
N ASP A 211 -32.42 -6.35 13.02
CA ASP A 211 -31.61 -7.56 13.23
C ASP A 211 -30.26 -7.46 12.54
N VAL A 212 -29.30 -6.85 13.25
CA VAL A 212 -27.95 -6.62 12.76
C VAL A 212 -27.26 -7.94 12.39
N SER A 213 -27.56 -9.05 13.09
CA SER A 213 -26.94 -10.34 12.77
C SER A 213 -27.40 -10.86 11.41
N SER A 214 -28.71 -10.78 11.13
CA SER A 214 -29.26 -11.15 9.82
C SER A 214 -28.70 -10.27 8.69
N LEU A 215 -28.57 -8.96 8.91
CA LEU A 215 -27.97 -8.06 7.93
C LEU A 215 -26.48 -8.40 7.67
N LEU A 216 -25.74 -8.74 8.74
CA LEU A 216 -24.35 -9.17 8.57
C LEU A 216 -24.26 -10.49 7.82
N ASP A 217 -25.17 -11.44 8.05
CA ASP A 217 -25.19 -12.69 7.30
C ASP A 217 -25.44 -12.45 5.79
N ASN A 218 -26.25 -11.46 5.45
CA ASN A 218 -26.56 -11.13 4.06
C ASN A 218 -25.51 -10.28 3.36
N TYR A 219 -24.78 -9.41 4.07
CA TYR A 219 -23.96 -8.35 3.45
C TYR A 219 -22.49 -8.29 3.89
N SER A 220 -22.06 -9.12 4.88
CA SER A 220 -20.68 -9.00 5.39
C SER A 220 -19.62 -9.41 4.37
N ASP A 221 -19.94 -10.17 3.34
CA ASP A 221 -19.07 -10.45 2.21
C ASP A 221 -18.72 -9.16 1.43
N LEU A 222 -19.72 -8.34 1.09
CA LEU A 222 -19.55 -7.04 0.45
C LEU A 222 -18.83 -6.06 1.38
N LEU A 223 -19.23 -6.01 2.67
CA LEU A 223 -18.57 -5.22 3.70
C LEU A 223 -17.07 -5.54 3.81
N CYS A 224 -16.73 -6.83 3.77
CA CYS A 224 -15.33 -7.25 3.82
C CYS A 224 -14.54 -6.78 2.60
N ILE A 225 -15.10 -6.93 1.39
CA ILE A 225 -14.40 -6.57 0.15
C ILE A 225 -14.17 -5.06 0.09
N GLY A 226 -15.17 -4.22 0.36
CA GLY A 226 -15.04 -2.77 0.33
C GLY A 226 -14.11 -2.27 1.43
N THR A 227 -14.33 -2.67 2.69
CA THR A 227 -13.50 -2.25 3.83
C THR A 227 -12.02 -2.59 3.65
N VAL A 228 -11.71 -3.79 3.13
CA VAL A 228 -10.32 -4.18 2.81
C VAL A 228 -9.80 -3.46 1.58
N GLY A 229 -10.68 -3.19 0.61
CA GLY A 229 -10.37 -2.49 -0.65
C GLY A 229 -9.97 -1.05 -0.45
N ASP A 230 -10.64 -0.34 0.44
CA ASP A 230 -10.38 1.06 0.79
C ASP A 230 -9.21 1.24 1.78
N ILE A 231 -8.68 0.13 2.34
CA ILE A 231 -7.50 0.15 3.22
C ILE A 231 -7.75 0.93 4.53
N VAL A 232 -8.98 1.02 5.01
CA VAL A 232 -9.31 1.59 6.32
C VAL A 232 -8.83 0.69 7.47
N GLU A 233 -8.63 1.28 8.66
CA GLU A 233 -8.12 0.54 9.81
C GLU A 233 -9.05 -0.61 10.21
N LEU A 234 -8.49 -1.82 10.35
CA LEU A 234 -9.21 -3.03 10.80
C LEU A 234 -9.31 -3.07 12.33
N LYS A 235 -10.00 -2.08 12.89
CA LYS A 235 -10.29 -1.94 14.31
C LYS A 235 -11.81 -1.80 14.51
N SER A 236 -12.29 -2.02 15.76
CA SER A 236 -13.70 -1.84 16.11
C SER A 236 -14.63 -2.50 15.08
N GLU A 237 -15.65 -1.80 14.60
CA GLU A 237 -16.66 -2.33 13.68
C GLU A 237 -16.09 -2.84 12.36
N ASN A 238 -15.10 -2.15 11.77
CA ASN A 238 -14.42 -2.64 10.55
C ASN A 238 -13.80 -4.03 10.75
N ARG A 239 -13.27 -4.29 11.94
CA ARG A 239 -12.72 -5.61 12.27
C ARG A 239 -13.82 -6.67 12.32
N VAL A 240 -14.99 -6.35 12.90
CA VAL A 240 -16.16 -7.24 12.93
C VAL A 240 -16.63 -7.54 11.50
N PHE A 241 -16.82 -6.51 10.69
CA PHE A 241 -17.25 -6.63 9.30
C PHE A 241 -16.33 -7.54 8.49
N VAL A 242 -15.01 -7.29 8.56
CA VAL A 242 -14.04 -8.08 7.81
C VAL A 242 -13.95 -9.51 8.36
N LYS A 243 -14.01 -9.70 9.69
CA LYS A 243 -13.93 -11.05 10.27
C LYS A 243 -15.15 -11.90 9.90
N ARG A 244 -16.37 -11.33 10.01
CA ARG A 244 -17.60 -12.01 9.61
C ARG A 244 -17.61 -12.26 8.09
N GLY A 245 -17.24 -11.23 7.31
CA GLY A 245 -17.24 -11.33 5.85
C GLY A 245 -16.23 -12.31 5.29
N LEU A 246 -15.08 -12.52 5.93
CA LEU A 246 -14.14 -13.57 5.51
C LEU A 246 -14.72 -14.99 5.66
N VAL A 247 -15.63 -15.20 6.64
CA VAL A 247 -16.38 -16.45 6.77
C VAL A 247 -17.40 -16.55 5.64
N ASN A 248 -18.19 -15.50 5.43
CA ASN A 248 -19.22 -15.49 4.38
C ASN A 248 -18.63 -15.60 2.97
N ILE A 249 -17.51 -14.95 2.65
CA ILE A 249 -16.83 -15.08 1.36
C ILE A 249 -16.40 -16.54 1.12
N GLN A 250 -16.01 -17.27 2.16
CA GLN A 250 -15.59 -18.67 2.04
C GLN A 250 -16.72 -19.58 1.58
N GLU A 251 -17.95 -19.25 1.93
CA GLU A 251 -19.19 -20.02 1.68
C GLU A 251 -20.28 -19.10 1.10
N SER A 252 -19.90 -18.16 0.23
CA SER A 252 -20.81 -17.14 -0.30
C SER A 252 -21.93 -17.74 -1.16
N ASP A 253 -23.16 -17.28 -0.93
CA ASP A 253 -24.30 -17.57 -1.79
C ASP A 253 -24.30 -16.72 -3.08
N ARG A 254 -23.44 -15.69 -3.17
CA ARG A 254 -23.36 -14.81 -4.34
C ARG A 254 -22.60 -15.48 -5.47
N ALA A 255 -23.26 -15.72 -6.61
CA ALA A 255 -22.65 -16.29 -7.81
C ALA A 255 -21.42 -15.50 -8.27
N GLY A 256 -21.45 -14.16 -8.18
CA GLY A 256 -20.34 -13.28 -8.58
C GLY A 256 -19.09 -13.43 -7.71
N ILE A 257 -19.22 -13.58 -6.40
CA ILE A 257 -18.08 -13.79 -5.50
C ILE A 257 -17.45 -15.17 -5.75
N ASN A 258 -18.26 -16.21 -5.91
CA ASN A 258 -17.78 -17.54 -6.24
C ASN A 258 -17.03 -17.56 -7.59
N ALA A 259 -17.55 -16.90 -8.60
CA ALA A 259 -16.90 -16.76 -9.91
C ALA A 259 -15.55 -16.00 -9.82
N LEU A 260 -15.47 -14.94 -8.98
CA LEU A 260 -14.20 -14.24 -8.72
C LEU A 260 -13.17 -15.14 -8.03
N ILE A 261 -13.57 -15.93 -7.05
CA ILE A 261 -12.71 -16.87 -6.31
C ILE A 261 -12.17 -17.94 -7.25
N GLU A 262 -13.02 -18.48 -8.11
CA GLU A 262 -12.65 -19.51 -9.09
C GLU A 262 -11.67 -18.96 -10.14
N THR A 263 -12.01 -17.84 -10.79
CA THR A 263 -11.16 -17.21 -11.81
C THR A 263 -9.84 -16.68 -11.24
N ALA A 264 -9.80 -16.38 -9.95
CA ALA A 264 -8.59 -16.02 -9.22
C ALA A 264 -7.68 -17.19 -8.86
N GLY A 265 -8.15 -18.46 -9.00
CA GLY A 265 -7.40 -19.67 -8.70
C GLY A 265 -7.17 -19.88 -7.18
N ILE A 266 -8.09 -19.39 -6.35
CA ILE A 266 -8.04 -19.54 -4.89
C ILE A 266 -9.19 -20.37 -4.32
N ALA A 267 -10.02 -20.96 -5.18
CA ALA A 267 -11.08 -21.88 -4.77
C ALA A 267 -10.54 -23.04 -3.91
N GLY A 268 -11.27 -23.43 -2.89
CA GLY A 268 -10.89 -24.48 -1.93
C GLY A 268 -9.74 -24.12 -0.98
N LYS A 269 -9.24 -22.88 -1.01
CA LYS A 269 -8.27 -22.38 -0.04
C LYS A 269 -8.97 -21.52 1.00
N LYS A 270 -8.39 -21.46 2.22
CA LYS A 270 -8.85 -20.48 3.23
C LYS A 270 -8.66 -19.05 2.72
N ILE A 271 -9.74 -18.30 2.61
CA ILE A 271 -9.71 -16.91 2.20
C ILE A 271 -9.27 -16.04 3.40
N THR A 272 -8.29 -15.18 3.16
CA THR A 272 -7.75 -14.23 4.15
C THR A 272 -7.94 -12.79 3.67
N SER A 273 -7.83 -11.82 4.56
CA SER A 273 -7.82 -10.39 4.17
C SER A 273 -6.74 -10.09 3.13
N GLY A 274 -5.60 -10.78 3.17
CA GLY A 274 -4.57 -10.71 2.12
C GLY A 274 -5.06 -11.21 0.76
N ASN A 275 -5.85 -12.29 0.69
CA ASN A 275 -6.45 -12.73 -0.56
C ASN A 275 -7.48 -11.71 -1.08
N VAL A 276 -8.28 -11.14 -0.19
CA VAL A 276 -9.21 -10.07 -0.57
C VAL A 276 -8.44 -8.87 -1.14
N SER A 277 -7.47 -8.33 -0.41
CA SER A 277 -6.71 -7.12 -0.78
C SER A 277 -5.88 -7.29 -2.07
N PHE A 278 -5.20 -8.42 -2.24
CA PHE A 278 -4.24 -8.61 -3.33
C PHE A 278 -4.73 -9.51 -4.47
N THR A 279 -5.91 -10.12 -4.31
CA THR A 279 -6.44 -11.04 -5.32
C THR A 279 -7.84 -10.65 -5.81
N LEU A 280 -8.82 -10.44 -4.92
CA LEU A 280 -10.19 -10.11 -5.32
C LEU A 280 -10.32 -8.61 -5.68
N VAL A 281 -9.98 -7.72 -4.77
CA VAL A 281 -10.06 -6.25 -4.94
C VAL A 281 -9.36 -5.74 -6.21
N PRO A 282 -8.14 -6.19 -6.59
CA PRO A 282 -7.51 -5.75 -7.82
C PRO A 282 -8.26 -6.10 -9.10
N ARG A 283 -9.08 -7.15 -9.10
CA ARG A 283 -9.94 -7.52 -10.24
C ARG A 283 -11.14 -6.58 -10.35
N ILE A 284 -11.80 -6.30 -9.23
CA ILE A 284 -12.89 -5.33 -9.16
C ILE A 284 -12.40 -3.94 -9.61
N ASN A 285 -11.26 -3.49 -9.10
CA ASN A 285 -10.69 -2.18 -9.40
C ASN A 285 -10.12 -2.04 -10.84
N ALA A 286 -9.82 -3.15 -11.52
CA ALA A 286 -9.22 -3.11 -12.85
C ALA A 286 -10.14 -2.45 -13.87
N VAL A 287 -11.43 -2.75 -13.83
CA VAL A 287 -12.42 -2.18 -14.74
C VAL A 287 -12.56 -0.67 -14.58
N GLY A 288 -12.58 -0.18 -13.33
CA GLY A 288 -12.59 1.26 -13.05
C GLY A 288 -11.32 1.98 -13.51
N ARG A 289 -10.23 1.25 -13.82
CA ARG A 289 -8.98 1.80 -14.34
C ARG A 289 -8.87 1.75 -15.86
N LEU A 290 -9.50 0.76 -16.51
CA LEU A 290 -9.35 0.45 -17.94
C LEU A 290 -10.70 0.49 -18.72
N GLY A 291 -11.82 0.72 -18.05
CA GLY A 291 -13.12 0.64 -18.69
C GLY A 291 -14.30 1.12 -17.85
N PHE A 292 -15.41 0.40 -17.92
CA PHE A 292 -16.69 0.77 -17.30
C PHE A 292 -16.98 -0.03 -16.02
N SER A 293 -16.95 0.62 -14.88
CA SER A 293 -17.08 0.01 -13.53
C SER A 293 -18.45 -0.60 -13.23
N GLY A 294 -19.49 -0.29 -14.00
CA GLY A 294 -20.82 -0.89 -13.86
C GLY A 294 -20.82 -2.42 -13.94
N LYS A 295 -19.85 -3.02 -14.68
CA LYS A 295 -19.71 -4.48 -14.76
C LYS A 295 -19.37 -5.12 -13.40
N SER A 296 -18.56 -4.45 -12.56
CA SER A 296 -18.24 -4.96 -11.25
C SER A 296 -19.46 -4.99 -10.32
N VAL A 297 -20.35 -3.99 -10.41
CA VAL A 297 -21.64 -4.00 -9.69
C VAL A 297 -22.54 -5.12 -10.23
N SER A 298 -22.69 -5.23 -11.56
CA SER A 298 -23.49 -6.33 -12.17
C SER A 298 -23.01 -7.71 -11.72
N LEU A 299 -21.67 -7.92 -11.61
CA LEU A 299 -21.12 -9.17 -11.10
C LEU A 299 -21.59 -9.50 -9.68
N LEU A 300 -21.62 -8.48 -8.80
CA LEU A 300 -21.99 -8.68 -7.39
C LEU A 300 -23.51 -8.81 -7.18
N LEU A 301 -24.32 -8.43 -8.17
CA LEU A 301 -25.78 -8.44 -8.13
C LEU A 301 -26.41 -9.64 -8.87
N THR A 302 -25.73 -10.22 -9.87
CA THR A 302 -26.32 -11.31 -10.64
C THR A 302 -26.40 -12.60 -9.86
N ASP A 303 -27.55 -13.31 -10.00
CA ASP A 303 -27.77 -14.65 -9.48
C ASP A 303 -27.47 -15.76 -10.53
N ASP A 304 -27.25 -15.36 -11.80
CA ASP A 304 -26.90 -16.30 -12.88
C ASP A 304 -25.40 -16.67 -12.84
N GLU A 305 -25.11 -17.90 -12.51
CA GLU A 305 -23.73 -18.43 -12.42
C GLU A 305 -22.98 -18.31 -13.76
N THR A 306 -23.68 -18.44 -14.91
CA THR A 306 -23.06 -18.36 -16.24
C THR A 306 -22.67 -16.93 -16.56
N GLU A 307 -23.55 -15.97 -16.26
CA GLU A 307 -23.29 -14.56 -16.40
C GLU A 307 -22.16 -14.13 -15.46
N ALA A 308 -22.23 -14.51 -14.18
CA ALA A 308 -21.21 -14.25 -13.19
C ALA A 308 -19.82 -14.72 -13.64
N MET A 309 -19.73 -15.97 -14.13
CA MET A 309 -18.49 -16.53 -14.63
C MET A 309 -17.97 -15.78 -15.88
N SER A 310 -18.84 -15.34 -16.76
CA SER A 310 -18.47 -14.54 -17.94
C SER A 310 -17.87 -13.21 -17.54
N ILE A 311 -18.53 -12.47 -16.62
CA ILE A 311 -18.06 -11.19 -16.12
C ILE A 311 -16.75 -11.34 -15.34
N ALA A 312 -16.66 -12.34 -14.45
CA ALA A 312 -15.45 -12.60 -13.66
C ALA A 312 -14.22 -12.90 -14.53
N LYS A 313 -14.38 -13.63 -15.63
CA LYS A 313 -13.31 -13.86 -16.61
C LYS A 313 -12.84 -12.54 -17.24
N GLN A 314 -13.77 -11.68 -17.64
CA GLN A 314 -13.43 -10.38 -18.19
C GLN A 314 -12.68 -9.51 -17.18
N LEU A 315 -13.14 -9.43 -15.92
CA LEU A 315 -12.44 -8.71 -14.86
C LEU A 315 -11.01 -9.24 -14.64
N ASN A 316 -10.84 -10.55 -14.78
CA ASN A 316 -9.51 -11.16 -14.68
C ASN A 316 -8.60 -10.81 -15.87
N GLU A 317 -9.15 -10.72 -17.08
CA GLU A 317 -8.44 -10.27 -18.29
C GLU A 317 -8.02 -8.81 -18.14
N ASP A 318 -8.94 -7.91 -17.77
CA ASP A 318 -8.66 -6.49 -17.50
C ASP A 318 -7.57 -6.30 -16.43
N ASN A 319 -7.61 -7.10 -15.36
CA ASN A 319 -6.57 -7.07 -14.33
C ASN A 319 -5.20 -7.57 -14.84
N ASN A 320 -5.17 -8.53 -15.78
CA ASN A 320 -3.94 -9.00 -16.39
C ASN A 320 -3.37 -7.94 -17.35
N GLU A 321 -4.22 -7.28 -18.14
CA GLU A 321 -3.84 -6.16 -18.98
C GLU A 321 -3.25 -5.01 -18.15
N ARG A 322 -3.93 -4.60 -17.07
CA ARG A 322 -3.40 -3.62 -16.12
C ARG A 322 -2.00 -3.98 -15.60
N LYS A 323 -1.76 -5.26 -15.26
CA LYS A 323 -0.44 -5.75 -14.80
C LYS A 323 0.63 -5.64 -15.89
N GLU A 324 0.29 -5.91 -17.15
CA GLU A 324 1.24 -5.76 -18.26
C GLU A 324 1.56 -4.29 -18.52
N ILE A 325 0.56 -3.39 -18.47
CA ILE A 325 0.78 -1.94 -18.56
C ILE A 325 1.71 -1.47 -17.43
N GLU A 326 1.46 -1.88 -16.20
CA GLU A 326 2.28 -1.57 -15.02
C GLU A 326 3.73 -2.03 -15.20
N LYS A 327 3.92 -3.27 -15.64
CA LYS A 327 5.23 -3.86 -15.91
C LYS A 327 5.99 -3.09 -17.00
N ASN A 328 5.30 -2.72 -18.08
CA ASN A 328 5.91 -1.97 -19.18
C ASN A 328 6.35 -0.57 -18.74
N ILE A 329 5.56 0.11 -17.90
CA ILE A 329 5.97 1.42 -17.34
C ILE A 329 7.19 1.24 -16.43
N LEU A 330 7.20 0.22 -15.55
CA LEU A 330 8.35 -0.05 -14.67
C LEU A 330 9.63 -0.38 -15.45
N MET A 331 9.53 -1.12 -16.57
CA MET A 331 10.67 -1.37 -17.45
C MET A 331 11.22 -0.07 -18.05
N LYS A 332 10.36 0.84 -18.53
CA LYS A 332 10.78 2.16 -19.02
C LYS A 332 11.45 2.99 -17.93
N ILE A 333 10.91 2.96 -16.71
CA ILE A 333 11.53 3.66 -15.57
C ILE A 333 12.92 3.06 -15.26
N ASP A 334 13.07 1.74 -15.29
CA ASP A 334 14.37 1.09 -15.10
C ASP A 334 15.40 1.50 -16.18
N GLU A 335 14.97 1.61 -17.44
CA GLU A 335 15.79 2.12 -18.53
C GLU A 335 16.19 3.59 -18.31
N MET A 336 15.27 4.44 -17.82
CA MET A 336 15.57 5.84 -17.49
C MET A 336 16.59 5.95 -16.35
N VAL A 337 16.45 5.13 -15.30
CA VAL A 337 17.40 5.07 -14.18
C VAL A 337 18.77 4.61 -14.67
N LYS A 338 18.85 3.58 -15.53
CA LYS A 338 20.12 3.11 -16.13
C LYS A 338 20.78 4.17 -16.99
N ALA A 339 20.00 4.96 -17.73
CA ALA A 339 20.52 6.04 -18.57
C ALA A 339 20.95 7.27 -17.75
N ASN A 340 20.27 7.57 -16.66
CA ASN A 340 20.57 8.69 -15.77
C ASN A 340 20.36 8.31 -14.29
N PRO A 341 21.32 7.66 -13.64
CA PRO A 341 21.22 7.27 -12.23
C PRO A 341 21.04 8.44 -11.26
N HIS A 342 21.38 9.66 -11.68
CA HIS A 342 21.29 10.86 -10.82
C HIS A 342 19.88 11.19 -10.37
N ILE A 343 18.85 10.80 -11.14
CA ILE A 343 17.44 11.01 -10.76
C ILE A 343 17.08 10.34 -9.42
N THR A 344 17.84 9.29 -9.02
CA THR A 344 17.60 8.59 -7.75
C THR A 344 18.19 9.31 -6.53
N ASN A 345 19.00 10.37 -6.73
CA ASN A 345 19.58 11.15 -5.64
C ASN A 345 18.58 12.13 -5.03
N ASP A 346 17.55 12.53 -5.79
CA ASP A 346 16.49 13.44 -5.34
C ASP A 346 15.80 12.97 -4.07
N ARG A 347 15.33 13.91 -3.25
CA ARG A 347 14.55 13.62 -2.03
C ARG A 347 13.14 13.15 -2.35
N VAL A 348 12.53 13.71 -3.39
CA VAL A 348 11.25 13.31 -3.97
C VAL A 348 11.51 12.90 -5.42
N LEU A 349 11.28 11.65 -5.74
CA LEU A 349 11.43 11.16 -7.11
C LEU A 349 10.29 11.66 -7.97
N VAL A 350 10.58 12.42 -9.01
CA VAL A 350 9.59 12.86 -10.01
C VAL A 350 9.99 12.23 -11.34
N ILE A 351 9.17 11.30 -11.83
CA ILE A 351 9.46 10.53 -13.04
C ILE A 351 8.29 10.71 -14.01
N ASP A 352 8.56 11.10 -15.23
CA ASP A 352 7.55 11.34 -16.24
C ASP A 352 7.78 10.54 -17.51
N GLY A 353 6.68 10.24 -18.21
CA GLY A 353 6.74 9.56 -19.49
C GLY A 353 5.53 9.84 -20.37
N GLU A 354 5.74 9.73 -21.67
CA GLU A 354 4.71 9.99 -22.67
C GLU A 354 3.75 8.82 -22.78
N GLY A 355 2.42 9.13 -22.79
CA GLY A 355 1.38 8.14 -23.03
C GLY A 355 1.25 7.05 -21.96
N TRP A 356 1.72 7.28 -20.73
CA TRP A 356 1.53 6.32 -19.66
C TRP A 356 0.07 6.33 -19.19
N HIS A 357 -0.49 5.16 -18.98
CA HIS A 357 -1.91 5.04 -18.62
C HIS A 357 -2.19 5.68 -17.25
N GLN A 358 -3.02 6.73 -17.22
CA GLN A 358 -3.31 7.54 -16.02
C GLN A 358 -3.91 6.72 -14.87
N GLY A 359 -4.72 5.68 -15.17
CA GLY A 359 -5.28 4.77 -14.17
C GLY A 359 -4.24 3.85 -13.50
N VAL A 360 -3.02 3.73 -14.08
CA VAL A 360 -1.98 2.79 -13.61
C VAL A 360 -0.81 3.49 -12.92
N ILE A 361 -0.52 4.77 -13.26
CA ILE A 361 0.66 5.49 -12.70
C ILE A 361 0.68 5.54 -11.18
N GLY A 362 -0.48 5.55 -10.50
CA GLY A 362 -0.55 5.53 -9.03
C GLY A 362 -0.03 4.22 -8.42
N ILE A 363 -0.25 3.08 -9.10
CA ILE A 363 0.29 1.77 -8.69
C ILE A 363 1.80 1.75 -8.94
N VAL A 364 2.24 2.28 -10.08
CA VAL A 364 3.66 2.41 -10.42
C VAL A 364 4.37 3.28 -9.38
N ALA A 365 3.80 4.43 -8.99
CA ALA A 365 4.35 5.30 -7.94
C ALA A 365 4.53 4.55 -6.61
N THR A 366 3.57 3.68 -6.23
CA THR A 366 3.70 2.84 -5.04
C THR A 366 4.91 1.92 -5.15
N LYS A 367 5.09 1.23 -6.27
CA LYS A 367 6.23 0.32 -6.48
C LYS A 367 7.58 1.04 -6.52
N VAL A 368 7.67 2.16 -7.22
CA VAL A 368 8.89 2.97 -7.27
C VAL A 368 9.26 3.48 -5.88
N LYS A 369 8.26 3.98 -5.12
CA LYS A 369 8.44 4.36 -3.71
C LYS A 369 8.97 3.19 -2.86
N GLU A 370 8.46 1.99 -3.05
CA GLU A 370 8.92 0.80 -2.30
C GLU A 370 10.35 0.43 -2.65
N PHE A 371 10.75 0.52 -3.91
CA PHE A 371 12.12 0.25 -4.34
C PHE A 371 13.12 1.23 -3.74
N PHE A 372 12.86 2.53 -3.88
CA PHE A 372 13.83 3.57 -3.48
C PHE A 372 13.66 4.03 -2.03
N GLY A 373 12.52 3.71 -1.39
CA GLY A 373 12.22 4.19 -0.04
C GLY A 373 12.03 5.69 0.06
N LYS A 374 11.67 6.36 -1.03
CA LYS A 374 11.53 7.81 -1.17
C LYS A 374 10.12 8.20 -1.63
N PRO A 375 9.58 9.36 -1.22
CA PRO A 375 8.37 9.89 -1.82
C PRO A 375 8.53 9.95 -3.35
N THR A 376 7.50 9.56 -4.08
CA THR A 376 7.58 9.40 -5.53
C THR A 376 6.33 9.95 -6.20
N VAL A 377 6.51 10.73 -7.25
CA VAL A 377 5.47 11.22 -8.16
C VAL A 377 5.75 10.66 -9.55
N VAL A 378 4.79 9.93 -10.12
CA VAL A 378 4.85 9.44 -11.49
C VAL A 378 3.86 10.23 -12.32
N ILE A 379 4.34 10.79 -13.44
CA ILE A 379 3.59 11.70 -14.30
C ILE A 379 3.43 11.09 -15.69
N SER A 380 2.19 11.05 -16.18
CA SER A 380 1.87 10.76 -17.57
C SER A 380 1.73 12.05 -18.35
N ARG A 381 2.45 12.19 -19.43
CA ARG A 381 2.31 13.29 -20.40
C ARG A 381 1.38 12.86 -21.52
N ASP A 382 0.55 13.80 -21.96
CA ASP A 382 -0.29 13.70 -23.15
C ASP A 382 -0.22 15.05 -23.90
N GLY A 383 0.77 15.17 -24.76
CA GLY A 383 1.10 16.43 -25.42
C GLY A 383 1.43 17.54 -24.41
N ASP A 384 0.65 18.62 -24.44
CA ASP A 384 0.84 19.80 -23.55
C ASP A 384 0.32 19.60 -22.12
N GLU A 385 -0.52 18.60 -21.89
CA GLU A 385 -1.10 18.29 -20.58
C GLU A 385 -0.37 17.13 -19.93
N ALA A 386 -0.35 17.16 -18.59
CA ALA A 386 0.22 16.06 -17.82
C ALA A 386 -0.57 15.83 -16.52
N LYS A 387 -0.74 14.55 -16.17
CA LYS A 387 -1.35 14.13 -14.90
C LYS A 387 -0.37 13.29 -14.10
N GLY A 388 -0.28 13.57 -12.80
CA GLY A 388 0.62 12.88 -11.89
C GLY A 388 -0.11 12.22 -10.73
N SER A 389 0.46 11.11 -10.27
CA SER A 389 0.05 10.44 -9.03
C SER A 389 1.26 10.20 -8.15
N GLY A 390 1.18 10.66 -6.91
CA GLY A 390 2.26 10.58 -5.94
C GLY A 390 1.94 9.63 -4.79
N ARG A 391 3.00 9.05 -4.22
CA ARG A 391 2.96 8.20 -3.01
C ARG A 391 4.10 8.58 -2.08
N SER A 392 3.81 8.67 -0.79
CA SER A 392 4.77 9.09 0.22
C SER A 392 5.28 7.95 1.10
N VAL A 393 6.30 8.28 1.90
CA VAL A 393 6.79 7.48 3.02
C VAL A 393 6.29 8.08 4.33
N GLU A 394 6.17 7.27 5.37
CA GLU A 394 5.75 7.73 6.69
C GLU A 394 6.68 8.86 7.19
N GLY A 395 6.09 9.93 7.70
CA GLY A 395 6.83 11.10 8.19
C GLY A 395 7.12 12.20 7.16
N PHE A 396 6.68 12.04 5.89
CA PHE A 396 6.74 13.10 4.88
C PHE A 396 5.36 13.35 4.26
N SER A 397 4.81 14.56 4.45
CA SER A 397 3.54 14.94 3.81
C SER A 397 3.76 15.32 2.34
N LEU A 398 3.42 14.41 1.44
CA LEU A 398 3.49 14.69 0.00
C LEU A 398 2.44 15.70 -0.45
N CYS A 399 1.28 15.72 0.22
CA CYS A 399 0.22 16.67 -0.07
C CYS A 399 0.72 18.10 0.14
N ASP A 400 1.35 18.40 1.29
CA ASP A 400 1.89 19.75 1.59
C ASP A 400 3.00 20.12 0.59
N ALA A 401 3.86 19.16 0.22
CA ALA A 401 4.91 19.38 -0.76
C ALA A 401 4.34 19.73 -2.16
N VAL A 402 3.25 19.06 -2.57
CA VAL A 402 2.54 19.34 -3.82
C VAL A 402 1.83 20.70 -3.74
N PHE A 403 1.16 21.01 -2.63
CA PHE A 403 0.52 22.33 -2.44
C PHE A 403 1.52 23.48 -2.44
N ALA A 404 2.75 23.29 -1.95
CA ALA A 404 3.81 24.28 -2.06
C ALA A 404 4.22 24.62 -3.51
N CYS A 405 3.77 23.80 -4.48
CA CYS A 405 4.00 23.97 -5.91
C CYS A 405 2.71 24.35 -6.67
N SER A 406 1.63 24.74 -5.97
CA SER A 406 0.29 24.92 -6.55
C SER A 406 0.23 25.91 -7.70
N ASP A 407 1.09 26.92 -7.74
CA ASP A 407 1.19 27.92 -8.83
C ASP A 407 1.67 27.31 -10.17
N LEU A 408 2.27 26.13 -10.16
CA LEU A 408 2.70 25.37 -11.35
C LEU A 408 1.64 24.40 -11.83
N LEU A 409 0.62 24.12 -11.01
CA LEU A 409 -0.37 23.08 -11.20
C LEU A 409 -1.69 23.66 -11.68
N THR A 410 -2.41 22.92 -12.50
CA THR A 410 -3.79 23.25 -12.90
C THR A 410 -4.80 22.64 -11.92
N HIS A 411 -4.44 21.52 -11.29
CA HIS A 411 -5.21 20.88 -10.24
C HIS A 411 -4.28 20.12 -9.30
N CYS A 412 -4.59 20.10 -8.00
CA CYS A 412 -3.91 19.25 -7.02
C CYS A 412 -4.84 18.91 -5.86
N GLY A 413 -4.61 17.72 -5.28
CA GLY A 413 -5.36 17.26 -4.11
C GLY A 413 -4.77 15.97 -3.55
N GLY A 414 -5.19 15.59 -2.36
CA GLY A 414 -4.77 14.34 -1.75
C GLY A 414 -4.63 14.41 -0.22
N HIS A 415 -3.92 13.43 0.30
CA HIS A 415 -3.62 13.24 1.72
C HIS A 415 -2.11 13.18 1.95
N PRO A 416 -1.60 13.21 3.19
CA PRO A 416 -0.15 13.15 3.45
C PRO A 416 0.58 12.01 2.74
N MET A 417 -0.06 10.84 2.59
CA MET A 417 0.55 9.65 1.99
C MET A 417 0.35 9.49 0.48
N ALA A 418 -0.57 10.27 -0.14
CA ALA A 418 -0.88 10.16 -1.55
C ALA A 418 -1.40 11.48 -2.11
N ALA A 419 -0.94 11.89 -3.28
CA ALA A 419 -1.39 13.11 -3.92
C ALA A 419 -1.64 12.90 -5.43
N GLY A 420 -2.69 13.54 -5.95
CA GLY A 420 -2.96 13.68 -7.37
C GLY A 420 -2.67 15.10 -7.84
N LEU A 421 -2.21 15.25 -9.06
CA LEU A 421 -1.93 16.56 -9.63
C LEU A 421 -2.10 16.58 -11.15
N SER A 422 -2.38 17.76 -11.69
CA SER A 422 -2.36 18.03 -13.13
C SER A 422 -1.55 19.29 -13.39
N LEU A 423 -0.80 19.33 -14.49
CA LEU A 423 0.02 20.46 -14.86
C LEU A 423 0.27 20.49 -16.36
N LYS A 424 0.79 21.61 -16.87
CA LYS A 424 1.31 21.64 -18.25
C LYS A 424 2.64 20.90 -18.34
N SER A 425 2.85 20.12 -19.41
CA SER A 425 4.07 19.33 -19.61
C SER A 425 5.36 20.15 -19.49
N LYS A 426 5.35 21.40 -19.96
CA LYS A 426 6.49 22.34 -19.86
C LYS A 426 6.87 22.71 -18.40
N ASN A 427 5.98 22.50 -17.44
CA ASN A 427 6.22 22.84 -16.04
C ASN A 427 6.81 21.68 -15.24
N ILE A 428 6.93 20.48 -15.81
CA ILE A 428 7.37 19.27 -15.08
C ILE A 428 8.76 19.47 -14.47
N GLU A 429 9.70 20.02 -15.23
CA GLU A 429 11.07 20.21 -14.74
C GLU A 429 11.12 21.23 -13.58
N LEU A 430 10.38 22.34 -13.69
CA LEU A 430 10.30 23.33 -12.63
C LEU A 430 9.57 22.77 -11.39
N PHE A 431 8.56 21.92 -11.59
CA PHE A 431 7.89 21.19 -10.50
C PHE A 431 8.86 20.24 -9.80
N ARG A 432 9.66 19.45 -10.55
CA ARG A 432 10.71 18.55 -10.00
C ARG A 432 11.69 19.33 -9.13
N GLN A 433 12.18 20.44 -9.61
CA GLN A 433 13.09 21.30 -8.85
C GLN A 433 12.44 21.82 -7.57
N ARG A 434 11.25 22.42 -7.66
CA ARG A 434 10.61 23.08 -6.53
C ARG A 434 10.16 22.11 -5.44
N ILE A 435 9.62 20.95 -5.79
CA ILE A 435 9.23 19.95 -4.79
C ILE A 435 10.44 19.41 -4.03
N ASN A 436 11.61 19.29 -4.71
CA ASN A 436 12.85 18.91 -4.08
C ASN A 436 13.44 20.04 -3.21
N GLU A 437 13.35 21.29 -3.62
CA GLU A 437 13.68 22.44 -2.76
C GLU A 437 12.84 22.48 -1.48
N TYR A 438 11.54 22.14 -1.58
CA TYR A 438 10.68 21.99 -0.40
C TYR A 438 11.17 20.86 0.50
N ALA A 439 11.45 19.68 -0.07
CA ALA A 439 11.91 18.51 0.68
C ALA A 439 13.28 18.72 1.35
N LEU A 440 14.19 19.50 0.73
CA LEU A 440 15.49 19.84 1.31
C LEU A 440 15.40 20.78 2.52
N LYS A 441 14.31 21.54 2.65
CA LYS A 441 14.05 22.38 3.85
C LYS A 441 13.57 21.56 5.06
N GLN A 442 13.21 20.29 4.86
CA GLN A 442 12.83 19.39 5.94
C GLN A 442 14.11 18.85 6.62
N GLU A 443 14.37 19.27 7.85
CA GLU A 443 15.59 18.89 8.61
C GLU A 443 15.74 17.36 8.75
N ASN A 444 14.62 16.64 8.82
CA ASN A 444 14.61 15.19 9.06
C ASN A 444 13.74 14.44 8.03
N MET A 445 14.23 14.30 6.80
CA MET A 445 13.62 13.36 5.85
C MET A 445 13.66 11.94 6.43
N PRO A 446 12.52 11.25 6.54
CA PRO A 446 12.47 9.92 7.13
C PRO A 446 13.22 8.90 6.28
N PHE A 447 13.75 7.87 6.92
CA PHE A 447 14.16 6.64 6.27
C PHE A 447 13.00 5.66 6.23
N ASN A 448 12.86 4.92 5.13
CA ASN A 448 11.88 3.84 5.07
C ASN A 448 12.16 2.82 6.18
N ALA A 449 11.18 2.57 7.03
CA ALA A 449 11.32 1.73 8.21
C ALA A 449 10.90 0.28 7.95
N CYS A 450 11.56 -0.64 8.68
CA CYS A 450 11.12 -2.02 8.87
C CYS A 450 10.83 -2.21 10.35
N ASN A 451 9.55 -2.09 10.71
CA ASN A 451 9.11 -2.17 12.10
C ASN A 451 8.97 -3.65 12.51
N ILE A 452 9.87 -4.11 13.38
CA ILE A 452 9.90 -5.48 13.90
C ILE A 452 9.19 -5.49 15.25
N ASP A 453 8.12 -6.28 15.36
CA ASP A 453 7.34 -6.37 16.60
C ASP A 453 8.19 -6.94 17.75
N CYS A 454 8.88 -8.04 17.52
CA CYS A 454 9.73 -8.62 18.56
C CYS A 454 10.89 -9.47 18.01
N ARG A 455 11.88 -9.68 18.86
CA ARG A 455 12.97 -10.67 18.61
C ARG A 455 12.54 -12.03 19.15
N LEU A 456 12.73 -13.07 18.34
CA LEU A 456 12.40 -14.44 18.74
C LEU A 456 13.63 -15.35 18.66
N ASN A 457 13.75 -16.25 19.64
CA ASN A 457 14.71 -17.33 19.56
C ASN A 457 14.16 -18.40 18.60
N PRO A 458 14.88 -18.77 17.52
CA PRO A 458 14.40 -19.76 16.55
C PRO A 458 14.06 -21.12 17.16
N ALA A 459 14.67 -21.49 18.30
CA ALA A 459 14.35 -22.73 19.02
C ALA A 459 12.92 -22.78 19.59
N LEU A 460 12.25 -21.63 19.73
CA LEU A 460 10.88 -21.56 20.27
C LEU A 460 9.83 -21.66 19.16
N ILE A 461 10.23 -21.61 17.89
CA ILE A 461 9.28 -21.65 16.77
C ILE A 461 8.64 -23.04 16.69
N SER A 462 7.36 -23.10 16.98
CA SER A 462 6.55 -24.32 16.97
C SER A 462 5.11 -23.97 16.59
N VAL A 463 4.31 -24.97 16.23
CA VAL A 463 2.89 -24.79 15.95
C VAL A 463 2.18 -24.15 17.16
N GLN A 464 2.49 -24.61 18.39
CA GLN A 464 1.90 -24.09 19.63
C GLN A 464 2.22 -22.60 19.86
N LEU A 465 3.40 -22.12 19.41
CA LEU A 465 3.75 -20.70 19.49
C LEU A 465 3.00 -19.86 18.45
N VAL A 466 2.83 -20.37 17.23
CA VAL A 466 2.31 -19.62 16.08
C VAL A 466 0.78 -19.62 16.03
N GLU A 467 0.16 -20.71 16.46
CA GLU A 467 -1.32 -20.85 16.43
C GLU A 467 -2.07 -19.69 17.10
N PRO A 468 -1.63 -19.17 18.26
CA PRO A 468 -2.31 -18.01 18.88
C PRO A 468 -2.26 -16.73 18.06
N LEU A 469 -1.37 -16.60 17.07
CA LEU A 469 -1.33 -15.43 16.21
C LEU A 469 -2.63 -15.30 15.36
N ALA A 470 -3.34 -16.41 15.17
CA ALA A 470 -4.64 -16.40 14.49
C ALA A 470 -5.68 -15.51 15.18
N TYR A 471 -5.60 -15.30 16.51
CA TYR A 471 -6.47 -14.37 17.23
C TYR A 471 -6.25 -12.91 16.85
N LEU A 472 -5.08 -12.56 16.30
CA LEU A 472 -4.80 -11.21 15.81
C LEU A 472 -5.43 -10.95 14.43
N ALA A 473 -5.75 -11.99 13.66
CA ALA A 473 -6.41 -11.80 12.34
C ALA A 473 -7.85 -11.22 12.50
N PRO A 474 -8.36 -10.52 11.47
CA PRO A 474 -7.78 -10.24 10.16
C PRO A 474 -6.67 -9.19 10.21
N TYR A 475 -5.67 -9.36 9.35
CA TYR A 475 -4.57 -8.42 9.20
C TYR A 475 -4.85 -7.43 8.07
N GLY A 476 -4.40 -6.18 8.25
CA GLY A 476 -4.56 -5.10 7.29
C GLY A 476 -4.10 -3.76 7.86
N ALA A 477 -4.65 -2.64 7.36
CA ALA A 477 -4.35 -1.33 7.90
C ALA A 477 -4.71 -1.26 9.40
N GLY A 478 -3.91 -0.59 10.20
CA GLY A 478 -4.08 -0.51 11.66
C GLY A 478 -3.85 -1.81 12.44
N ASN A 479 -3.72 -2.96 11.75
CA ASN A 479 -3.47 -4.27 12.34
C ASN A 479 -2.56 -5.13 11.44
N PRO A 480 -1.28 -4.79 11.25
CA PRO A 480 -0.38 -5.50 10.34
C PRO A 480 -0.07 -6.93 10.82
N THR A 481 0.30 -7.80 9.88
CA THR A 481 0.83 -9.13 10.21
C THR A 481 2.09 -8.98 11.07
N PRO A 482 2.20 -9.70 12.20
CA PRO A 482 3.37 -9.60 13.07
C PRO A 482 4.68 -9.89 12.33
N LEU A 483 5.64 -8.98 12.44
CA LEU A 483 6.97 -9.11 11.87
C LEU A 483 7.98 -9.50 12.96
N ILE A 484 8.52 -10.70 12.83
CA ILE A 484 9.38 -11.31 13.83
C ILE A 484 10.86 -11.22 13.39
N GLY A 485 11.72 -10.75 14.27
CA GLY A 485 13.16 -10.68 14.04
C GLY A 485 13.88 -11.96 14.48
N LEU A 486 14.56 -12.66 13.56
CA LEU A 486 15.48 -13.76 13.86
C LEU A 486 16.91 -13.27 13.63
N TYR A 487 17.69 -13.16 14.67
CA TYR A 487 19.00 -12.53 14.64
C TYR A 487 20.15 -13.53 14.68
N LYS A 488 21.27 -13.18 14.04
CA LYS A 488 22.52 -13.96 13.99
C LYS A 488 22.29 -15.40 13.49
N MET A 489 21.58 -15.49 12.35
CA MET A 489 21.26 -16.74 11.70
C MET A 489 22.31 -17.06 10.64
N THR A 490 22.96 -18.21 10.73
CA THR A 490 23.93 -18.66 9.71
C THR A 490 23.20 -19.37 8.58
N LEU A 491 23.33 -18.87 7.35
CA LEU A 491 22.79 -19.50 6.15
C LEU A 491 23.51 -20.81 5.90
N SER A 492 22.79 -21.93 5.91
CA SER A 492 23.36 -23.28 5.75
C SER A 492 23.05 -23.94 4.41
N GLN A 493 21.93 -23.57 3.75
CA GLN A 493 21.55 -24.12 2.47
C GLN A 493 20.65 -23.16 1.71
N ILE A 494 20.79 -23.15 0.37
CA ILE A 494 19.93 -22.45 -0.60
C ILE A 494 19.37 -23.50 -1.53
N THR A 495 18.04 -23.57 -1.67
CA THR A 495 17.36 -24.53 -2.55
C THR A 495 16.37 -23.79 -3.45
N PRO A 496 16.61 -23.71 -4.77
CA PRO A 496 15.65 -23.15 -5.72
C PRO A 496 14.37 -23.98 -5.79
N LEU A 497 13.22 -23.30 -5.94
CA LEU A 497 11.90 -23.90 -6.08
C LEU A 497 11.17 -23.33 -7.29
N SER A 498 10.17 -24.07 -7.81
CA SER A 498 9.27 -23.62 -8.88
C SER A 498 10.03 -23.05 -10.09
N GLN A 499 10.94 -23.84 -10.67
CA GLN A 499 11.79 -23.42 -11.80
C GLN A 499 12.62 -22.16 -11.50
N ASN A 500 13.20 -22.10 -10.30
CA ASN A 500 14.02 -20.98 -9.80
C ASN A 500 13.26 -19.64 -9.63
N LYS A 501 11.93 -19.67 -9.43
CA LYS A 501 11.15 -18.46 -9.12
C LYS A 501 11.13 -18.09 -7.64
N HIS A 502 11.48 -19.04 -6.77
CA HIS A 502 11.48 -18.88 -5.32
C HIS A 502 12.67 -19.61 -4.71
N LEU A 503 13.04 -19.23 -3.49
CA LEU A 503 14.10 -19.90 -2.73
C LEU A 503 13.57 -20.45 -1.42
N ARG A 504 14.02 -21.66 -1.07
CA ARG A 504 13.97 -22.18 0.29
C ARG A 504 15.37 -22.03 0.88
N LEU A 505 15.46 -21.25 1.97
CA LEU A 505 16.69 -20.93 2.66
C LEU A 505 16.70 -21.68 3.99
N GLN A 506 17.75 -22.46 4.27
CA GLN A 506 17.93 -23.03 5.60
C GLN A 506 18.91 -22.21 6.42
N PHE A 507 18.51 -21.87 7.63
CA PHE A 507 19.32 -21.13 8.57
C PHE A 507 19.53 -21.90 9.85
N LYS A 508 20.73 -21.77 10.43
CA LYS A 508 21.11 -22.39 11.70
C LYS A 508 21.49 -21.34 12.73
N ARG A 509 21.10 -21.58 13.98
CA ARG A 509 21.61 -20.86 15.13
C ARG A 509 21.68 -21.80 16.31
N ASN A 510 22.87 -21.99 16.86
CA ASN A 510 23.16 -23.04 17.87
C ASN A 510 22.65 -24.42 17.34
N ASN A 511 21.80 -25.09 18.13
CA ASN A 511 21.19 -26.38 17.74
C ASN A 511 19.88 -26.31 16.97
N SER A 512 19.44 -25.11 16.63
CA SER A 512 18.15 -24.91 15.93
C SER A 512 18.38 -24.67 14.45
N THR A 513 17.58 -25.35 13.63
CA THR A 513 17.52 -25.13 12.17
C THR A 513 16.11 -24.71 11.79
N VAL A 514 15.99 -23.65 10.99
CA VAL A 514 14.72 -23.18 10.44
C VAL A 514 14.78 -23.12 8.93
N SER A 515 13.66 -23.40 8.29
CA SER A 515 13.47 -23.30 6.83
C SER A 515 12.63 -22.07 6.54
N VAL A 516 13.17 -21.13 5.74
CA VAL A 516 12.56 -19.84 5.44
C VAL A 516 12.28 -19.76 3.95
N MET A 517 11.06 -19.39 3.57
CA MET A 517 10.66 -19.18 2.19
C MET A 517 10.96 -17.75 1.75
N ASN A 518 11.69 -17.61 0.65
CA ASN A 518 11.91 -16.33 -0.03
C ASN A 518 11.23 -16.39 -1.40
N PHE A 519 10.08 -15.71 -1.51
CA PHE A 519 9.28 -15.69 -2.71
C PHE A 519 9.78 -14.66 -3.71
N PHE A 520 9.59 -14.94 -5.03
CA PHE A 520 9.89 -14.04 -6.14
C PHE A 520 11.36 -13.57 -6.18
N THR A 521 12.29 -14.46 -5.78
CA THR A 521 13.73 -14.21 -5.82
C THR A 521 14.38 -15.44 -6.45
N THR A 522 15.17 -15.23 -7.48
CA THR A 522 15.96 -16.30 -8.10
C THR A 522 17.28 -16.50 -7.35
N GLN A 523 17.93 -17.66 -7.56
CA GLN A 523 19.23 -17.91 -6.94
C GLN A 523 20.31 -16.92 -7.44
N GLN A 524 20.20 -16.44 -8.69
CA GLN A 524 21.14 -15.48 -9.28
C GLN A 524 20.99 -14.08 -8.69
N GLU A 525 19.78 -13.71 -8.25
CA GLU A 525 19.51 -12.40 -7.63
C GLU A 525 19.83 -12.37 -6.14
N PHE A 526 19.96 -13.55 -5.49
CA PHE A 526 20.19 -13.65 -4.07
C PHE A 526 21.68 -13.40 -3.72
N PRO A 527 22.02 -12.28 -3.03
CA PRO A 527 23.41 -11.82 -2.92
C PRO A 527 24.22 -12.55 -1.83
N TYR A 528 23.60 -13.37 -1.00
CA TYR A 528 24.26 -14.04 0.14
C TYR A 528 24.65 -15.48 -0.20
N LYS A 529 25.62 -16.01 0.50
CA LYS A 529 26.14 -17.38 0.32
C LYS A 529 26.06 -18.18 1.62
N VAL A 530 26.14 -19.51 1.49
CA VAL A 530 26.27 -20.41 2.63
C VAL A 530 27.45 -20.00 3.50
N GLY A 531 27.22 -19.91 4.81
CA GLY A 531 28.16 -19.42 5.81
C GLY A 531 27.94 -17.98 6.25
N ASP A 532 27.21 -17.17 5.49
CA ASP A 532 26.91 -15.78 5.88
C ASP A 532 26.01 -15.77 7.12
N VAL A 533 26.30 -14.82 8.05
CA VAL A 533 25.52 -14.59 9.27
C VAL A 533 24.62 -13.39 9.08
N LEU A 534 23.30 -13.64 9.09
CA LEU A 534 22.27 -12.71 8.66
C LEU A 534 21.20 -12.53 9.74
N ASP A 535 20.59 -11.36 9.76
CA ASP A 535 19.37 -11.08 10.51
C ASP A 535 18.19 -11.12 9.55
N LEU A 536 17.09 -11.72 9.98
CA LEU A 536 15.90 -11.97 9.18
C LEU A 536 14.70 -11.28 9.84
N ALA A 537 13.90 -10.57 9.06
CA ALA A 537 12.56 -10.16 9.42
C ALA A 537 11.58 -11.08 8.70
N VAL A 538 10.81 -11.85 9.45
CA VAL A 538 9.94 -12.91 8.94
C VAL A 538 8.52 -12.78 9.46
N THR A 539 7.56 -13.26 8.67
CA THR A 539 6.21 -13.56 9.17
C THR A 539 6.07 -15.06 9.40
N LEU A 540 5.27 -15.41 10.40
CA LEU A 540 5.00 -16.80 10.78
C LEU A 540 3.54 -17.12 10.48
N ASP A 541 3.29 -18.29 9.89
CA ASP A 541 1.96 -18.81 9.62
C ASP A 541 1.92 -20.33 9.80
N ILE A 542 0.76 -20.92 9.88
CA ILE A 542 0.59 -22.39 9.92
C ILE A 542 0.13 -22.84 8.55
N ASN A 543 0.92 -23.71 7.94
CA ASN A 543 0.55 -24.41 6.72
C ASN A 543 0.05 -25.81 7.08
N GLU A 544 -1.13 -26.16 6.60
CA GLU A 544 -1.70 -27.51 6.72
C GLU A 544 -1.68 -28.18 5.36
N PHE A 545 -1.00 -29.30 5.28
CA PHE A 545 -0.91 -30.10 4.07
C PHE A 545 -0.98 -31.60 4.41
N ASN A 546 -1.90 -32.33 3.78
CA ASN A 546 -2.16 -33.77 4.05
C ASN A 546 -2.35 -34.08 5.54
N GLY A 547 -3.08 -33.20 6.28
CA GLY A 547 -3.34 -33.36 7.71
C GLY A 547 -2.13 -33.07 8.61
N GLN A 548 -0.98 -32.68 8.06
CA GLN A 548 0.18 -32.25 8.82
C GLN A 548 0.24 -30.73 8.93
N ARG A 549 0.33 -30.24 10.14
CA ARG A 549 0.45 -28.81 10.47
C ARG A 549 1.92 -28.45 10.72
N ASN A 550 2.45 -27.53 9.95
CA ASN A 550 3.82 -27.07 10.04
C ASN A 550 3.88 -25.55 10.06
N VAL A 551 4.90 -25.00 10.72
CA VAL A 551 5.14 -23.56 10.69
C VAL A 551 5.73 -23.16 9.33
N SER A 552 5.07 -22.25 8.63
CA SER A 552 5.57 -21.56 7.45
C SER A 552 6.27 -20.26 7.89
N ILE A 553 7.54 -20.11 7.53
CA ILE A 553 8.35 -18.92 7.83
C ILE A 553 8.62 -18.21 6.50
N ILE A 554 8.10 -16.99 6.35
CA ILE A 554 8.21 -16.22 5.11
C ILE A 554 9.12 -15.04 5.33
N LEU A 555 10.16 -14.92 4.52
CA LEU A 555 11.11 -13.80 4.54
C LEU A 555 10.44 -12.53 4.03
N LYS A 556 10.60 -11.45 4.76
CA LYS A 556 10.18 -10.10 4.38
C LYS A 556 11.36 -9.18 4.13
N GLU A 557 12.36 -9.22 5.03
CA GLU A 557 13.59 -8.46 4.89
C GLU A 557 14.77 -9.29 5.41
N ILE A 558 15.96 -9.04 4.87
CA ILE A 558 17.20 -9.70 5.26
C ILE A 558 18.36 -8.72 5.24
N LYS A 559 19.21 -8.79 6.23
CA LYS A 559 20.44 -7.98 6.29
C LYS A 559 21.58 -8.75 6.96
N PRO A 560 22.83 -8.38 6.70
CA PRO A 560 23.96 -8.87 7.48
C PRO A 560 23.84 -8.49 8.97
N SER A 561 24.15 -9.43 9.88
CA SER A 561 23.93 -9.23 11.33
C SER A 561 24.78 -8.13 11.94
N VAL A 562 25.94 -7.84 11.38
CA VAL A 562 26.86 -6.80 11.88
C VAL A 562 26.53 -5.41 11.34
N LEU A 563 25.60 -5.30 10.36
CA LEU A 563 25.29 -4.03 9.71
C LEU A 563 24.30 -3.22 10.56
N ASP A 564 24.71 -2.01 10.98
CA ASP A 564 23.80 -1.00 11.48
C ASP A 564 23.08 -0.31 10.30
N THR A 565 21.76 -0.43 10.28
CA THR A 565 20.96 0.09 9.17
C THR A 565 20.84 1.61 9.18
N LYS A 566 20.89 2.23 10.35
CA LYS A 566 20.81 3.69 10.49
C LYS A 566 22.09 4.35 9.98
N ASP A 567 23.24 3.86 10.39
CA ASP A 567 24.54 4.34 9.93
C ASP A 567 24.72 4.11 8.43
N PHE A 568 24.28 2.95 7.94
CA PHE A 568 24.30 2.64 6.51
C PHE A 568 23.46 3.64 5.70
N LEU A 569 22.22 3.88 6.10
CA LEU A 569 21.31 4.80 5.41
C LEU A 569 21.79 6.26 5.52
N GLN A 570 22.42 6.63 6.64
CA GLN A 570 23.02 7.95 6.79
C GLN A 570 24.20 8.14 5.83
N SER A 571 25.06 7.15 5.70
CA SER A 571 26.18 7.19 4.76
C SER A 571 25.71 7.26 3.29
N GLN A 572 24.64 6.52 2.96
CA GLN A 572 23.99 6.63 1.64
C GLN A 572 23.45 8.05 1.41
N ARG A 573 22.82 8.66 2.40
CA ARG A 573 22.30 10.02 2.35
C ARG A 573 23.43 11.06 2.22
N ASN A 574 24.56 10.86 2.90
CA ASN A 574 25.72 11.75 2.75
C ASN A 574 26.20 11.78 1.29
N TYR A 575 26.22 10.62 0.62
CA TYR A 575 26.55 10.54 -0.82
C TYR A 575 25.51 11.29 -1.68
N GLU A 576 24.22 11.10 -1.41
CA GLU A 576 23.14 11.80 -2.13
C GLU A 576 23.25 13.31 -1.95
N ASP A 577 23.51 13.80 -0.73
CA ASP A 577 23.73 15.20 -0.42
C ASP A 577 24.94 15.77 -1.21
N PHE A 578 26.03 15.01 -1.29
CA PHE A 578 27.17 15.38 -2.12
C PHE A 578 26.79 15.51 -3.61
N LYS A 579 26.03 14.56 -4.15
CA LYS A 579 25.59 14.57 -5.56
C LYS A 579 24.63 15.73 -5.86
N LEU A 580 23.80 16.14 -4.89
CA LEU A 580 22.94 17.30 -4.98
C LEU A 580 23.68 18.65 -4.79
N GLY A 581 25.00 18.59 -4.48
CA GLY A 581 25.82 19.80 -4.29
C GLY A 581 25.53 20.54 -3.00
N LEU A 582 25.00 19.88 -1.98
CA LEU A 582 24.72 20.46 -0.67
C LEU A 582 26.01 20.64 0.13
N ASN A 583 25.98 21.61 1.08
CA ASN A 583 27.07 21.80 2.02
C ASN A 583 27.15 20.61 2.99
N LEU A 584 28.31 19.97 3.04
CA LEU A 584 28.57 18.84 3.91
C LEU A 584 29.33 19.26 5.15
N THR A 585 29.05 18.64 6.29
CA THR A 585 29.85 18.75 7.50
C THR A 585 31.17 17.98 7.35
N ASN A 586 32.18 18.33 8.16
CA ASN A 586 33.44 17.60 8.16
C ASN A 586 33.28 16.10 8.43
N ALA A 587 32.31 15.70 9.27
CA ALA A 587 32.02 14.30 9.55
C ALA A 587 31.47 13.57 8.30
N GLN A 588 30.59 14.20 7.53
CA GLN A 588 30.04 13.65 6.29
C GLN A 588 31.14 13.53 5.22
N ILE A 589 32.01 14.57 5.10
CA ILE A 589 33.14 14.52 4.16
C ILE A 589 34.09 13.37 4.54
N THR A 590 34.38 13.17 5.83
CA THR A 590 35.24 12.07 6.31
C THR A 590 34.65 10.69 6.00
N ASP A 591 33.33 10.53 6.14
CA ASP A 591 32.63 9.30 5.76
C ASP A 591 32.77 9.00 4.26
N LEU A 592 32.71 10.02 3.44
CA LEU A 592 32.71 9.88 1.97
C LEU A 592 34.12 9.80 1.36
N LEU A 593 35.10 10.54 1.87
CA LEU A 593 36.40 10.72 1.24
C LEU A 593 37.25 9.44 1.28
N PRO A 594 37.58 8.85 0.10
CA PRO A 594 38.35 7.62 0.07
C PRO A 594 39.85 7.88 0.18
N THR A 595 40.58 6.96 0.81
CA THR A 595 42.03 6.83 0.76
C THR A 595 42.47 5.95 -0.40
N ARG A 596 43.75 5.95 -0.69
CA ARG A 596 44.31 5.04 -1.70
C ARG A 596 44.09 3.56 -1.36
N GLU A 597 44.10 3.23 -0.10
CA GLU A 597 43.83 1.86 0.37
C GLU A 597 42.36 1.47 0.12
N ASP A 598 41.42 2.38 0.37
CA ASP A 598 39.99 2.18 0.10
C ASP A 598 39.72 1.85 -1.37
N PHE A 599 40.36 2.60 -2.30
CA PHE A 599 40.32 2.30 -3.72
C PHE A 599 40.88 0.91 -4.05
N ALA A 600 42.02 0.53 -3.42
CA ALA A 600 42.63 -0.76 -3.66
C ALA A 600 41.74 -1.92 -3.16
N ILE A 601 41.07 -1.76 -2.03
CA ILE A 601 40.12 -2.76 -1.47
C ILE A 601 39.03 -3.08 -2.49
N LEU A 602 38.32 -2.06 -3.02
CA LEU A 602 37.22 -2.27 -3.95
C LEU A 602 37.73 -2.75 -5.33
N TYR A 603 38.78 -2.14 -5.87
CA TYR A 603 39.29 -2.50 -7.21
C TYR A 603 39.83 -3.94 -7.26
N VAL A 604 40.60 -4.36 -6.25
CA VAL A 604 41.11 -5.74 -6.16
C VAL A 604 39.97 -6.74 -6.03
N PHE A 605 38.94 -6.42 -5.26
CA PHE A 605 37.75 -7.26 -5.15
C PHE A 605 37.09 -7.41 -6.54
N LEU A 606 36.77 -6.31 -7.23
CA LEU A 606 36.11 -6.33 -8.53
C LEU A 606 36.93 -7.12 -9.58
N ARG A 607 38.26 -6.91 -9.63
CA ARG A 607 39.13 -7.67 -10.54
C ARG A 607 39.11 -9.18 -10.24
N LYS A 608 39.19 -9.58 -8.95
CA LYS A 608 39.19 -10.99 -8.56
C LYS A 608 37.88 -11.67 -8.85
N SER A 609 36.74 -10.93 -8.73
CA SER A 609 35.40 -11.42 -8.98
C SER A 609 35.00 -11.40 -10.47
N GLY A 610 35.80 -10.82 -11.35
CA GLY A 610 35.43 -10.62 -12.77
C GLY A 610 34.28 -9.61 -12.95
N GLY A 611 34.16 -8.65 -12.04
CA GLY A 611 33.07 -7.67 -11.96
C GLY A 611 32.09 -7.93 -10.80
N TYR A 612 30.89 -7.32 -10.86
CA TYR A 612 29.84 -7.46 -9.84
C TYR A 612 28.46 -7.33 -10.47
N ALA A 613 27.49 -8.16 -10.06
CA ALA A 613 26.15 -8.24 -10.66
C ALA A 613 25.02 -8.27 -9.63
N TYR A 614 25.24 -7.75 -8.43
CA TYR A 614 24.23 -7.62 -7.37
C TYR A 614 24.04 -6.13 -7.02
N PRO A 615 22.98 -5.77 -6.23
CA PRO A 615 22.79 -4.40 -5.75
C PRO A 615 24.07 -3.85 -5.07
N ILE A 616 24.43 -2.59 -5.35
CA ILE A 616 25.66 -1.94 -4.85
C ILE A 616 25.72 -1.98 -3.32
N GLU A 617 24.58 -1.88 -2.66
CA GLU A 617 24.44 -1.94 -1.20
C GLU A 617 25.07 -3.20 -0.60
N THR A 618 25.06 -4.29 -1.32
CA THR A 618 25.61 -5.57 -0.86
C THR A 618 27.13 -5.63 -0.92
N LEU A 619 27.79 -4.71 -1.61
CA LEU A 619 29.25 -4.57 -1.60
C LEU A 619 29.82 -4.32 -0.21
N VAL A 620 29.12 -3.60 0.67
CA VAL A 620 29.53 -3.37 2.05
C VAL A 620 29.79 -4.71 2.76
N HIS A 621 28.90 -5.68 2.59
CA HIS A 621 29.07 -7.04 3.12
C HIS A 621 30.19 -7.80 2.41
N LYS A 622 30.29 -7.72 1.08
CA LYS A 622 31.32 -8.43 0.31
C LYS A 622 32.74 -7.94 0.61
N LEU A 623 32.85 -6.70 1.07
CA LEU A 623 34.13 -6.06 1.46
C LEU A 623 34.39 -6.15 2.97
N ASP A 624 33.72 -7.06 3.69
CA ASP A 624 33.88 -7.28 5.11
C ASP A 624 33.73 -5.99 5.97
N TYR A 625 32.78 -5.10 5.56
CA TYR A 625 32.45 -3.83 6.24
C TYR A 625 33.63 -2.84 6.37
N LYS A 626 34.65 -2.97 5.54
CA LYS A 626 35.81 -2.08 5.55
C LYS A 626 35.50 -0.69 4.99
N LEU A 627 34.47 -0.58 4.16
CA LEU A 627 34.05 0.65 3.51
C LEU A 627 32.57 0.92 3.80
N SER A 628 32.23 2.18 4.07
CA SER A 628 30.82 2.63 4.13
C SER A 628 30.20 2.63 2.73
N ILE A 629 28.87 2.63 2.64
CA ILE A 629 28.18 2.64 1.34
C ILE A 629 28.45 3.96 0.59
N GLY A 630 28.47 5.10 1.29
CA GLY A 630 28.78 6.39 0.67
C GLY A 630 30.18 6.41 0.08
N LYS A 631 31.17 5.89 0.81
CA LYS A 631 32.54 5.77 0.31
C LYS A 631 32.66 4.84 -0.90
N ILE A 632 31.95 3.70 -0.89
CA ILE A 632 31.89 2.78 -2.05
C ILE A 632 31.34 3.50 -3.25
N ARG A 633 30.28 4.26 -3.14
CA ARG A 633 29.67 5.02 -4.24
C ARG A 633 30.61 6.10 -4.79
N ILE A 634 31.30 6.85 -3.92
CA ILE A 634 32.35 7.80 -4.36
C ILE A 634 33.48 7.11 -5.12
N ILE A 635 33.93 5.95 -4.65
CA ILE A 635 34.97 5.17 -5.34
C ILE A 635 34.48 4.68 -6.70
N LEU A 636 33.25 4.18 -6.80
CA LEU A 636 32.65 3.75 -8.06
C LEU A 636 32.53 4.90 -9.06
N ASP A 637 32.06 6.07 -8.63
CA ASP A 637 32.00 7.28 -9.46
C ASP A 637 33.40 7.64 -9.98
N ALA A 638 34.36 7.78 -9.08
CA ALA A 638 35.72 8.14 -9.44
C ALA A 638 36.39 7.13 -10.41
N MET A 639 36.20 5.83 -10.16
CA MET A 639 36.72 4.80 -11.08
C MET A 639 36.02 4.81 -12.44
N SER A 640 34.72 5.12 -12.48
CA SER A 640 33.97 5.25 -13.73
C SER A 640 34.44 6.47 -14.54
N GLU A 641 34.60 7.64 -13.89
CA GLU A 641 35.13 8.85 -14.49
C GLU A 641 36.52 8.61 -15.12
N LEU A 642 37.35 7.81 -14.48
CA LEU A 642 38.68 7.43 -14.95
C LEU A 642 38.69 6.23 -15.92
N SER A 643 37.49 5.76 -16.33
CA SER A 643 37.33 4.61 -17.26
C SER A 643 37.93 3.29 -16.75
N LEU A 644 38.14 3.14 -15.45
CA LEU A 644 38.63 1.91 -14.81
C LEU A 644 37.57 0.83 -14.71
N ILE A 645 36.31 1.24 -14.62
CA ILE A 645 35.13 0.39 -14.55
C ILE A 645 33.98 1.01 -15.34
N GLU A 646 33.04 0.17 -15.75
CA GLU A 646 31.72 0.58 -16.23
C GLU A 646 30.70 0.18 -15.19
N VAL A 647 29.84 1.11 -14.78
CA VAL A 647 28.74 0.88 -13.81
C VAL A 647 27.43 1.11 -14.51
N ILE A 648 26.55 0.10 -14.53
CA ILE A 648 25.16 0.19 -15.00
C ILE A 648 24.28 -0.15 -13.79
N GLU A 649 23.54 0.82 -13.28
CA GLU A 649 22.66 0.65 -12.12
C GLU A 649 21.21 0.83 -12.54
N GLY A 650 20.39 -0.18 -12.32
CA GLY A 650 18.93 -0.15 -12.49
C GLY A 650 18.20 -0.17 -11.13
N ILE A 651 16.89 -0.35 -11.17
CA ILE A 651 16.03 -0.31 -9.95
C ILE A 651 16.46 -1.36 -8.91
N ASN A 652 16.70 -2.60 -9.32
CA ASN A 652 17.00 -3.73 -8.42
C ASN A 652 18.32 -4.45 -8.77
N SER A 653 19.09 -3.92 -9.67
CA SER A 653 20.30 -4.57 -10.15
C SER A 653 21.39 -3.56 -10.44
N ALA A 654 22.62 -3.97 -10.22
CA ALA A 654 23.77 -3.24 -10.71
C ALA A 654 24.68 -4.20 -11.48
N GLN A 655 25.32 -3.71 -12.51
CA GLN A 655 26.35 -4.43 -13.23
C GLN A 655 27.62 -3.56 -13.25
N ILE A 656 28.69 -4.06 -12.64
CA ILE A 656 29.99 -3.40 -12.62
C ILE A 656 30.95 -4.28 -13.42
N ARG A 657 31.53 -3.73 -14.49
CA ARG A 657 32.53 -4.37 -15.32
C ARG A 657 33.88 -3.68 -15.14
N VAL A 658 34.95 -4.44 -15.06
CA VAL A 658 36.31 -3.90 -14.94
C VAL A 658 36.88 -3.72 -16.33
N SER A 659 37.37 -2.51 -16.64
CA SER A 659 38.00 -2.20 -17.91
C SER A 659 39.46 -2.69 -17.94
N GLU A 660 39.95 -3.06 -19.13
CA GLU A 660 41.38 -3.31 -19.32
C GLU A 660 42.13 -1.98 -19.44
N VAL A 661 43.00 -1.70 -18.48
CA VAL A 661 43.80 -0.46 -18.44
C VAL A 661 45.27 -0.80 -18.54
N SER A 662 45.92 -0.21 -19.52
CA SER A 662 47.36 -0.42 -19.80
C SER A 662 48.29 0.55 -19.08
N GLN A 663 47.78 1.66 -18.52
CA GLN A 663 48.56 2.71 -17.88
C GLN A 663 48.16 2.93 -16.41
N LYS A 664 49.10 3.45 -15.62
CA LYS A 664 48.79 3.90 -14.23
C LYS A 664 47.94 5.16 -14.30
N VAL A 665 46.86 5.16 -13.54
CA VAL A 665 45.92 6.28 -13.42
C VAL A 665 46.05 6.90 -12.02
N ASP A 666 46.05 8.23 -11.95
CA ASP A 666 46.01 8.96 -10.68
C ASP A 666 44.56 9.04 -10.22
N LEU A 667 44.23 8.30 -9.18
CA LEU A 667 42.88 8.27 -8.60
C LEU A 667 42.41 9.61 -7.99
N ASN A 668 43.36 10.50 -7.68
CA ASN A 668 43.06 11.83 -7.15
C ASN A 668 42.66 12.84 -8.25
N SER A 669 42.84 12.47 -9.53
CA SER A 669 42.44 13.32 -10.65
C SER A 669 40.96 13.16 -11.03
N ALA A 670 40.21 12.26 -10.41
CA ALA A 670 38.77 12.14 -10.61
C ALA A 670 38.04 13.40 -10.11
N ASP A 671 37.14 13.94 -10.91
CA ASP A 671 36.39 15.15 -10.61
C ASP A 671 35.59 15.01 -9.31
N THR A 672 34.99 13.85 -9.07
CA THR A 672 34.27 13.52 -7.80
C THR A 672 35.21 13.66 -6.60
N VAL A 673 36.46 13.19 -6.67
CA VAL A 673 37.41 13.28 -5.54
C VAL A 673 37.90 14.71 -5.34
N ILE A 674 38.19 15.43 -6.43
CA ILE A 674 38.62 16.84 -6.39
C ILE A 674 37.54 17.70 -5.76
N LYS A 675 36.29 17.54 -6.20
CA LYS A 675 35.14 18.28 -5.67
C LYS A 675 34.94 18.02 -4.17
N LEU A 676 35.02 16.75 -3.75
CA LEU A 676 34.81 16.38 -2.34
C LEU A 676 35.92 16.93 -1.43
N ARG A 677 37.20 16.96 -1.90
CA ARG A 677 38.29 17.58 -1.16
C ARG A 677 38.20 19.09 -1.09
N GLY A 678 37.67 19.73 -2.12
CA GLY A 678 37.41 21.17 -2.11
C GLY A 678 36.36 21.63 -1.12
N MET A 679 35.59 20.69 -0.54
CA MET A 679 34.62 20.95 0.51
C MET A 679 35.21 20.85 1.94
N GLN A 680 36.46 20.32 2.12
CA GLN A 680 37.18 20.34 3.40
C GLN A 680 37.60 21.76 3.76
#